data_9fa7ee147ed8a3872b94a4c73aedf51d
#
_entry.id   9fa7ee147ed8a3872b94a4c73aedf51d
#
_cell.length_a   1.000
_cell.length_b   1.000
_cell.length_c   1.000
_cell.angle_alpha   90.00
_cell.angle_beta   90.00
_cell.angle_gamma   90.00
#
_symmetry.space_group_name_H-M   'P 1'
#
loop_
_entity.id
_entity.type
_entity.pdbx_description
1 polymer ?
#
loop_
_entity_poly.entity_id
_entity_poly.type
_entity_poly.pdbx_seq_one_letter_code
_entity_poly.pdbx_strand_id
1 'polypeptide(L)'
;MKQETLIVVGAGMVAQRFCERLHELDQKERFRICVFGEERYAPYDRVNLASFYDRRDPSAMRLGSPQLYDSGSRITWKLGEAVTRITPKVRKLETAAGAVYAYQHLVLATGCRPLLPAIEGIEKQGVFVYRNIQDLMQIEAYARGRRQALVLGGGLLGLECAHSLLSLGLKVQVVESAARLMHKQLDGAGAALLRQKVEALGIKTHVGRAPIAITGDAACQGVAFEDGASLQADLIIVAAGITPRDELMREAGVMVAQRGGVIVDDELGTSDPSIYAIGEVAQHRGVSYGLVAPCYEMADVLARRLVGQEARFTGMPPSTKLKRFSFDVATVGDPFATREGTQEVVLHDMLNGVYKRLVVSADGRRVLGACLVGEAADYATLAAYCRSQKPLPMPAEELIVGTRAADGGSARAADGYVCACNNVSRGDVCSKIREGAQSLVALKSATRAGTGCGGCVPLLNDLLNEELAAAGQPVNTHICEHFGFTRQELFDIVAVRGYRSFREIVEKVGRGHGCELCKPIVASILASVHNEPILNHETLQDTNDRFLANLQRGGLYSVVPRIPGGEITPEKLITLGEVAKKFGLYTKITGGQRIDLFGAQLNQLPEIWEELVAAGFESGHAYGKAMRTVKSCVGSTWCRYGVQDSMAFAILLEERYKGIRAPHKLKSAVSGCMRECAEVQSKDFGVIASERGWNLYVGGNGGTKPRHAELLASDLDSEQCVRLIDRFLMFYIRTADKLMRTSVWLERLEGGIGHLRDVIVKDTLGLCVQLERDMRKLIEGYQCEWAAVVKDPLRRARFAHFANSAELDTSVKLVEERAQKRPADWPKQTRFGKGDKLRLPTVQKRWVPLVEADAVPRDGGIAVKYGKVQLALFNFASRGQWYATQNMCPHKQDMVLARGIIGDHEGKPKVACPQHKKTFALDTGECLSGEPLRIGTFAVQVNRGIVYVELPAPELLEAQLCRANQECDSNQAAE
;
A
#
# COMPACT_ATOMS: atom_id res chain seq x y z
N MET A 1 -1.73 -32.56 34.68
CA MET A 1 -0.62 -31.92 35.46
C MET A 1 -1.19 -30.67 36.14
N LYS A 2 -0.68 -30.34 37.34
CA LYS A 2 -1.12 -29.10 38.03
C LYS A 2 -0.60 -27.91 37.25
N GLN A 3 -1.49 -26.99 36.80
CA GLN A 3 -1.08 -25.79 36.06
C GLN A 3 -0.20 -24.90 36.91
N GLU A 4 0.86 -24.36 36.36
CA GLU A 4 1.77 -23.42 36.99
C GLU A 4 1.32 -21.97 36.70
N THR A 5 1.32 -21.13 37.76
CA THR A 5 0.96 -19.71 37.62
C THR A 5 2.18 -18.92 37.12
N LEU A 6 2.07 -18.35 35.92
CA LEU A 6 3.05 -17.45 35.34
C LEU A 6 2.47 -16.03 35.31
N ILE A 7 3.15 -15.11 35.98
CA ILE A 7 2.74 -13.69 35.98
C ILE A 7 3.70 -12.88 35.09
N VAL A 8 3.11 -12.02 34.24
CA VAL A 8 3.86 -11.04 33.42
C VAL A 8 3.53 -9.64 33.94
N VAL A 9 4.55 -8.89 34.31
CA VAL A 9 4.42 -7.50 34.75
C VAL A 9 4.82 -6.56 33.64
N GLY A 10 3.85 -5.81 33.12
CA GLY A 10 3.93 -4.99 31.92
C GLY A 10 3.11 -5.56 30.76
N ALA A 11 2.13 -4.79 30.27
CA ALA A 11 1.24 -5.19 29.17
C ALA A 11 1.61 -4.45 27.87
N GLY A 12 2.90 -4.40 27.53
CA GLY A 12 3.42 -3.78 26.30
C GLY A 12 3.57 -4.78 25.14
N MET A 13 4.24 -4.32 24.07
CA MET A 13 4.49 -5.09 22.86
C MET A 13 5.23 -6.40 23.11
N VAL A 14 6.24 -6.37 24.00
CA VAL A 14 7.11 -7.51 24.30
C VAL A 14 6.35 -8.57 25.12
N ALA A 15 5.56 -8.12 26.10
CA ALA A 15 4.68 -9.01 26.86
C ALA A 15 3.65 -9.71 25.96
N GLN A 16 3.04 -8.97 25.03
CA GLN A 16 2.12 -9.53 24.06
C GLN A 16 2.78 -10.60 23.19
N ARG A 17 3.97 -10.29 22.62
CA ARG A 17 4.74 -11.25 21.82
C ARG A 17 5.10 -12.50 22.61
N PHE A 18 5.55 -12.33 23.84
CA PHE A 18 5.87 -13.44 24.74
C PHE A 18 4.65 -14.33 25.02
N CYS A 19 3.52 -13.72 25.41
CA CYS A 19 2.29 -14.45 25.69
C CYS A 19 1.76 -15.20 24.45
N GLU A 20 1.79 -14.56 23.29
CA GLU A 20 1.39 -15.18 22.01
C GLU A 20 2.27 -16.40 21.71
N ARG A 21 3.60 -16.21 21.81
CA ARG A 21 4.55 -17.27 21.50
C ARG A 21 4.49 -18.44 22.50
N LEU A 22 4.35 -18.13 23.78
CA LEU A 22 4.19 -19.16 24.80
C LEU A 22 2.86 -19.93 24.62
N HIS A 23 1.78 -19.24 24.29
CA HIS A 23 0.49 -19.86 23.98
C HIS A 23 0.57 -20.84 22.79
N GLU A 24 1.32 -20.48 21.74
CA GLU A 24 1.55 -21.35 20.58
C GLU A 24 2.39 -22.59 20.92
N LEU A 25 3.41 -22.44 21.76
CA LEU A 25 4.36 -23.50 22.07
C LEU A 25 3.90 -24.43 23.20
N ASP A 26 3.12 -23.93 24.16
CA ASP A 26 2.64 -24.68 25.32
C ASP A 26 1.39 -25.53 25.01
N GLN A 27 1.56 -26.52 24.12
CA GLN A 27 0.48 -27.44 23.72
C GLN A 27 -0.05 -28.30 24.87
N LYS A 28 0.73 -28.46 25.97
CA LYS A 28 0.35 -29.25 27.16
C LYS A 28 -0.40 -28.42 28.19
N GLU A 29 -0.69 -27.18 27.93
CA GLU A 29 -1.39 -26.24 28.82
C GLU A 29 -0.81 -26.16 30.25
N ARG A 30 0.52 -26.16 30.31
CA ARG A 30 1.26 -26.13 31.58
C ARG A 30 1.08 -24.82 32.32
N PHE A 31 0.98 -23.69 31.60
CA PHE A 31 0.97 -22.37 32.19
C PHE A 31 -0.43 -21.72 32.20
N ARG A 32 -0.83 -21.17 33.33
CA ARG A 32 -1.88 -20.19 33.46
C ARG A 32 -1.24 -18.81 33.55
N ILE A 33 -1.49 -17.96 32.57
CA ILE A 33 -0.80 -16.69 32.42
C ILE A 33 -1.69 -15.55 32.93
N CYS A 34 -1.13 -14.68 33.79
CA CYS A 34 -1.78 -13.45 34.22
C CYS A 34 -0.86 -12.25 33.89
N VAL A 35 -1.35 -11.30 33.09
CA VAL A 35 -0.59 -10.13 32.64
C VAL A 35 -1.12 -8.87 33.30
N PHE A 36 -0.27 -8.13 34.02
CA PHE A 36 -0.59 -6.86 34.64
C PHE A 36 -0.09 -5.68 33.84
N GLY A 37 -0.94 -4.68 33.57
CA GLY A 37 -0.59 -3.46 32.85
C GLY A 37 -1.16 -2.23 33.54
N GLU A 38 -0.34 -1.19 33.74
CA GLU A 38 -0.80 0.07 34.30
C GLU A 38 -1.69 0.87 33.36
N GLU A 39 -1.48 0.72 32.03
CA GLU A 39 -2.31 1.36 31.02
C GLU A 39 -3.63 0.60 30.84
N ARG A 40 -4.71 1.33 30.58
CA ARG A 40 -6.05 0.75 30.36
C ARG A 40 -6.22 0.13 28.96
N TYR A 41 -5.25 0.32 28.10
CA TYR A 41 -5.30 -0.17 26.72
C TYR A 41 -4.66 -1.56 26.61
N ALA A 42 -5.26 -2.44 25.78
CA ALA A 42 -4.62 -3.67 25.38
C ALA A 42 -3.29 -3.35 24.64
N PRO A 43 -2.31 -4.27 24.64
CA PRO A 43 -1.04 -4.05 23.94
C PRO A 43 -1.22 -3.51 22.51
N TYR A 44 -0.52 -2.44 22.18
CA TYR A 44 -0.62 -1.72 20.93
C TYR A 44 0.74 -1.42 20.33
N ASP A 45 0.78 -1.13 19.00
CA ASP A 45 2.01 -0.87 18.24
C ASP A 45 2.61 0.50 18.59
N ARG A 46 3.57 0.51 19.51
CA ARG A 46 4.33 1.71 19.91
C ARG A 46 5.35 2.13 18.86
N VAL A 47 5.74 1.25 17.96
CA VAL A 47 6.68 1.58 16.88
C VAL A 47 6.01 2.48 15.84
N ASN A 48 4.69 2.38 15.69
CA ASN A 48 3.90 3.26 14.84
C ASN A 48 3.05 4.25 15.66
N LEU A 49 3.55 4.67 16.81
CA LEU A 49 2.82 5.54 17.74
C LEU A 49 2.25 6.79 17.04
N ALA A 50 3.05 7.42 16.16
CA ALA A 50 2.62 8.55 15.34
C ALA A 50 1.39 8.29 14.45
N SER A 51 1.07 7.02 14.12
CA SER A 51 -0.14 6.67 13.37
C SER A 51 -1.45 6.88 14.14
N PHE A 52 -1.35 7.12 15.44
CA PHE A 52 -2.49 7.51 16.26
C PHE A 52 -3.16 8.78 15.71
N TYR A 53 -2.39 9.78 15.31
CA TYR A 53 -2.94 11.04 14.78
C TYR A 53 -3.69 10.87 13.45
N ASP A 54 -3.43 9.78 12.70
CA ASP A 54 -4.15 9.47 11.48
C ASP A 54 -5.52 8.84 11.76
N ARG A 55 -5.63 8.06 12.84
CA ARG A 55 -6.81 7.22 13.14
C ARG A 55 -7.57 7.65 14.38
N ARG A 56 -6.91 8.29 15.34
CA ARG A 56 -7.44 8.75 16.65
C ARG A 56 -8.17 7.66 17.46
N ASP A 57 -7.75 6.40 17.23
CA ASP A 57 -8.39 5.26 17.83
C ASP A 57 -7.37 4.26 18.36
N PRO A 58 -7.26 4.11 19.68
CA PRO A 58 -6.37 3.16 20.34
C PRO A 58 -6.55 1.71 19.86
N SER A 59 -7.80 1.30 19.60
CA SER A 59 -8.09 -0.09 19.22
C SER A 59 -7.56 -0.47 17.84
N ALA A 60 -7.34 0.53 16.96
CA ALA A 60 -6.74 0.30 15.62
C ALA A 60 -5.25 -0.05 15.69
N MET A 61 -4.61 0.27 16.81
CA MET A 61 -3.20 0.00 17.04
C MET A 61 -2.97 -1.30 17.81
N ARG A 62 -4.05 -1.99 18.27
CA ARG A 62 -3.95 -3.20 19.08
C ARG A 62 -3.18 -4.30 18.38
N LEU A 63 -2.27 -4.95 19.09
CA LEU A 63 -1.51 -6.11 18.66
C LEU A 63 -2.22 -7.41 19.02
N GLY A 64 -1.85 -8.50 18.35
CA GLY A 64 -2.37 -9.83 18.61
C GLY A 64 -3.74 -10.11 18.00
N SER A 65 -4.08 -11.41 17.94
CA SER A 65 -5.40 -11.86 17.51
C SER A 65 -6.45 -11.54 18.60
N PRO A 66 -7.73 -11.29 18.24
CA PRO A 66 -8.79 -11.06 19.23
C PRO A 66 -8.89 -12.18 20.26
N GLN A 67 -8.68 -13.42 19.86
CA GLN A 67 -8.76 -14.62 20.71
C GLN A 67 -7.78 -14.61 21.88
N LEU A 68 -6.67 -13.88 21.76
CA LEU A 68 -5.67 -13.73 22.83
C LEU A 68 -6.23 -12.97 24.03
N TYR A 69 -7.31 -12.19 23.84
CA TYR A 69 -7.93 -11.31 24.84
C TYR A 69 -9.32 -11.79 25.27
N ASP A 70 -9.78 -12.93 24.76
CA ASP A 70 -11.11 -13.46 25.09
C ASP A 70 -11.12 -14.03 26.53
N SER A 71 -12.27 -13.95 27.18
CA SER A 71 -12.46 -14.41 28.55
C SER A 71 -12.26 -15.92 28.73
N GLY A 72 -12.29 -16.70 27.68
CA GLY A 72 -11.98 -18.14 27.68
C GLY A 72 -10.50 -18.48 27.39
N SER A 73 -9.65 -17.46 27.17
CA SER A 73 -8.22 -17.64 26.96
C SER A 73 -7.52 -18.06 28.27
N ARG A 74 -6.45 -18.86 28.14
CA ARG A 74 -5.54 -19.17 29.26
C ARG A 74 -4.76 -17.93 29.75
N ILE A 75 -4.88 -16.80 29.08
CA ILE A 75 -4.21 -15.53 29.36
C ILE A 75 -5.24 -14.56 29.93
N THR A 76 -5.06 -14.16 31.18
CA THR A 76 -5.88 -13.14 31.82
C THR A 76 -5.16 -11.80 31.79
N TRP A 77 -5.75 -10.80 31.13
CA TRP A 77 -5.21 -9.45 31.03
C TRP A 77 -5.86 -8.54 32.09
N LYS A 78 -5.06 -8.04 33.01
CA LYS A 78 -5.44 -7.07 34.05
C LYS A 78 -4.91 -5.68 33.65
N LEU A 79 -5.66 -5.00 32.82
CA LEU A 79 -5.32 -3.68 32.29
C LEU A 79 -5.81 -2.57 33.24
N GLY A 80 -5.02 -1.53 33.43
CA GLY A 80 -5.26 -0.46 34.41
C GLY A 80 -4.89 -0.88 35.85
N GLU A 81 -4.22 -2.02 36.04
CA GLU A 81 -3.79 -2.53 37.34
C GLU A 81 -2.26 -2.57 37.42
N ALA A 82 -1.68 -1.60 38.12
CA ALA A 82 -0.24 -1.48 38.31
C ALA A 82 0.26 -2.37 39.42
N VAL A 83 1.36 -3.09 39.22
CA VAL A 83 2.10 -3.77 40.28
C VAL A 83 2.99 -2.76 40.98
N THR A 84 2.88 -2.72 42.33
CA THR A 84 3.61 -1.76 43.17
C THR A 84 4.71 -2.39 43.99
N ARG A 85 4.63 -3.70 44.26
CA ARG A 85 5.62 -4.41 45.08
C ARG A 85 5.77 -5.86 44.67
N ILE A 86 7.01 -6.35 44.68
CA ILE A 86 7.33 -7.77 44.46
C ILE A 86 8.16 -8.26 45.64
N THR A 87 7.79 -9.43 46.19
CA THR A 87 8.51 -10.06 47.29
C THR A 87 8.97 -11.45 46.84
N PRO A 88 10.19 -11.60 46.33
CA PRO A 88 10.69 -12.85 45.72
C PRO A 88 10.71 -14.01 46.72
N LYS A 89 11.18 -13.78 47.98
CA LYS A 89 11.30 -14.82 49.02
C LYS A 89 10.03 -15.62 49.24
N VAL A 90 8.84 -14.99 49.10
CA VAL A 90 7.52 -15.65 49.27
C VAL A 90 6.77 -15.78 47.91
N ARG A 91 7.40 -15.43 46.80
CA ARG A 91 6.84 -15.47 45.45
C ARG A 91 5.47 -14.80 45.34
N LYS A 92 5.37 -13.58 45.85
CA LYS A 92 4.15 -12.78 45.80
C LYS A 92 4.42 -11.40 45.20
N LEU A 93 3.40 -10.86 44.56
CA LEU A 93 3.36 -9.45 44.17
C LEU A 93 2.09 -8.79 44.71
N GLU A 94 2.13 -7.48 44.86
CA GLU A 94 1.04 -6.61 45.29
C GLU A 94 0.76 -5.55 44.24
N THR A 95 -0.51 -5.25 44.05
CA THR A 95 -0.95 -4.23 43.08
C THR A 95 -1.35 -2.94 43.78
N ALA A 96 -1.48 -1.85 43.01
CA ALA A 96 -1.94 -0.56 43.54
C ALA A 96 -3.33 -0.61 44.20
N ALA A 97 -4.15 -1.59 43.84
CA ALA A 97 -5.45 -1.86 44.48
C ALA A 97 -5.33 -2.67 45.80
N GLY A 98 -4.12 -3.00 46.24
CA GLY A 98 -3.87 -3.80 47.44
C GLY A 98 -4.09 -5.31 47.27
N ALA A 99 -4.36 -5.79 46.08
CA ALA A 99 -4.54 -7.21 45.77
C ALA A 99 -3.18 -7.93 45.74
N VAL A 100 -3.13 -9.13 46.31
CA VAL A 100 -1.91 -9.96 46.41
C VAL A 100 -2.04 -11.21 45.57
N TYR A 101 -1.05 -11.46 44.69
CA TYR A 101 -1.01 -12.62 43.82
C TYR A 101 0.27 -13.44 44.03
N ALA A 102 0.13 -14.76 44.03
CA ALA A 102 1.25 -15.68 44.12
C ALA A 102 1.65 -16.18 42.72
N TYR A 103 2.93 -16.42 42.49
CA TYR A 103 3.47 -16.92 41.22
C TYR A 103 4.45 -18.07 41.42
N GLN A 104 4.57 -18.94 40.42
CA GLN A 104 5.69 -19.86 40.28
C GLN A 104 6.79 -19.25 39.36
N HIS A 105 6.36 -18.51 38.33
CA HIS A 105 7.25 -17.81 37.39
C HIS A 105 6.79 -16.37 37.26
N LEU A 106 7.75 -15.45 37.28
CA LEU A 106 7.51 -14.03 37.08
C LEU A 106 8.34 -13.53 35.88
N VAL A 107 7.69 -12.86 34.94
CA VAL A 107 8.36 -12.21 33.81
C VAL A 107 8.19 -10.70 33.89
N LEU A 108 9.28 -9.98 34.05
CA LEU A 108 9.28 -8.52 34.01
C LEU A 108 9.39 -8.03 32.56
N ALA A 109 8.38 -7.30 32.09
CA ALA A 109 8.30 -6.69 30.76
C ALA A 109 7.83 -5.23 30.84
N THR A 110 8.26 -4.51 31.87
CA THR A 110 7.84 -3.13 32.20
C THR A 110 8.36 -2.09 31.21
N GLY A 111 9.34 -2.44 30.38
CA GLY A 111 9.92 -1.57 29.36
C GLY A 111 10.70 -0.40 29.94
N CYS A 112 10.54 0.79 29.39
CA CYS A 112 11.23 1.99 29.83
C CYS A 112 10.28 3.19 29.95
N ARG A 113 10.74 4.24 30.61
CA ARG A 113 10.13 5.56 30.65
C ARG A 113 10.97 6.59 29.91
N PRO A 114 10.39 7.73 29.45
CA PRO A 114 11.15 8.83 28.90
C PRO A 114 12.18 9.37 29.90
N LEU A 115 13.36 9.68 29.41
CA LEU A 115 14.37 10.38 30.18
C LEU A 115 14.02 11.87 30.22
N LEU A 116 13.75 12.40 31.41
CA LEU A 116 13.62 13.83 31.63
C LEU A 116 14.97 14.41 32.02
N PRO A 117 15.59 15.27 31.19
CA PRO A 117 16.83 15.94 31.56
C PRO A 117 16.58 16.94 32.69
N ALA A 118 17.62 17.23 33.48
CA ALA A 118 17.57 18.22 34.56
C ALA A 118 17.60 19.66 33.97
N ILE A 119 16.46 20.10 33.45
CA ILE A 119 16.25 21.43 32.89
C ILE A 119 15.26 22.14 33.79
N GLU A 120 15.60 23.38 34.21
CA GLU A 120 14.72 24.19 35.04
C GLU A 120 13.39 24.43 34.34
N GLY A 121 12.27 24.23 35.05
CA GLY A 121 10.91 24.42 34.51
C GLY A 121 10.38 23.33 33.63
N ILE A 122 10.99 22.13 33.64
CA ILE A 122 10.54 20.97 32.82
C ILE A 122 9.14 20.47 33.19
N GLU A 123 8.65 20.84 34.39
CA GLU A 123 7.32 20.53 34.91
C GLU A 123 6.23 21.53 34.50
N LYS A 124 6.56 22.61 33.80
CA LYS A 124 5.60 23.63 33.38
C LYS A 124 4.54 23.09 32.45
N GLN A 125 3.35 23.70 32.50
CA GLN A 125 2.26 23.38 31.58
C GLN A 125 2.69 23.59 30.12
N GLY A 126 2.35 22.63 29.23
CA GLY A 126 2.75 22.67 27.84
C GLY A 126 4.04 21.91 27.53
N VAL A 127 4.66 21.31 28.55
CA VAL A 127 5.78 20.37 28.39
C VAL A 127 5.25 18.94 28.47
N PHE A 128 5.54 18.12 27.47
CA PHE A 128 5.05 16.75 27.36
C PHE A 128 6.20 15.80 27.01
N VAL A 129 5.93 14.52 27.24
CA VAL A 129 6.72 13.40 26.69
C VAL A 129 5.97 12.74 25.54
N TYR A 130 6.65 11.89 24.77
CA TYR A 130 6.07 11.22 23.59
C TYR A 130 6.33 9.70 23.71
N ARG A 131 5.45 8.96 24.43
CA ARG A 131 5.71 7.56 24.74
C ARG A 131 4.50 6.63 24.61
N ASN A 132 3.30 7.12 24.96
CA ASN A 132 2.08 6.31 25.01
C ASN A 132 0.90 7.05 24.37
N ILE A 133 -0.23 6.37 24.19
CA ILE A 133 -1.44 6.95 23.58
C ILE A 133 -1.97 8.14 24.40
N GLN A 134 -1.86 8.10 25.72
CA GLN A 134 -2.35 9.19 26.55
C GLN A 134 -1.52 10.47 26.36
N ASP A 135 -0.20 10.34 26.23
CA ASP A 135 0.66 11.47 25.87
C ASP A 135 0.21 12.12 24.55
N LEU A 136 -0.09 11.30 23.54
CA LEU A 136 -0.55 11.80 22.25
C LEU A 136 -1.87 12.54 22.30
N MET A 137 -2.83 12.01 23.10
CA MET A 137 -4.11 12.67 23.31
C MET A 137 -3.93 14.03 24.02
N GLN A 138 -3.07 14.09 25.03
CA GLN A 138 -2.77 15.32 25.74
C GLN A 138 -2.05 16.34 24.82
N ILE A 139 -1.07 15.89 24.06
CA ILE A 139 -0.37 16.74 23.07
C ILE A 139 -1.35 17.30 22.04
N GLU A 140 -2.21 16.46 21.46
CA GLU A 140 -3.20 16.90 20.47
C GLU A 140 -4.19 17.91 21.06
N ALA A 141 -4.69 17.64 22.25
CA ALA A 141 -5.61 18.55 22.94
C ALA A 141 -4.96 19.91 23.23
N TYR A 142 -3.72 19.90 23.71
CA TYR A 142 -2.97 21.13 24.02
C TYR A 142 -2.53 21.90 22.79
N ALA A 143 -2.21 21.20 21.68
CA ALA A 143 -1.78 21.81 20.41
C ALA A 143 -2.86 22.64 19.74
N ARG A 144 -4.13 22.45 20.09
CA ARG A 144 -5.25 23.26 19.53
C ARG A 144 -5.07 24.74 19.86
N GLY A 145 -5.03 25.57 18.84
CA GLY A 145 -4.83 27.03 18.95
C GLY A 145 -3.37 27.47 19.21
N ARG A 146 -2.42 26.54 19.30
CA ARG A 146 -0.99 26.84 19.40
C ARG A 146 -0.38 26.96 17.99
N ARG A 147 0.80 27.60 17.92
CA ARG A 147 1.45 27.89 16.63
C ARG A 147 2.85 27.30 16.50
N GLN A 148 3.57 27.20 17.62
CA GLN A 148 4.97 26.82 17.63
C GLN A 148 5.23 25.66 18.59
N ALA A 149 5.90 24.65 18.09
CA ALA A 149 6.32 23.50 18.88
C ALA A 149 7.84 23.33 18.83
N LEU A 150 8.40 22.87 19.94
CA LEU A 150 9.81 22.56 20.07
C LEU A 150 9.98 21.14 20.58
N VAL A 151 10.85 20.35 19.92
CA VAL A 151 11.19 18.99 20.31
C VAL A 151 12.62 18.97 20.85
N LEU A 152 12.78 18.53 22.09
CA LEU A 152 14.08 18.33 22.74
C LEU A 152 14.55 16.91 22.48
N GLY A 153 15.51 16.76 21.57
CA GLY A 153 16.12 15.51 21.12
C GLY A 153 15.94 15.28 19.62
N GLY A 154 17.06 15.23 18.90
CA GLY A 154 17.14 14.99 17.45
C GLY A 154 17.42 13.54 17.07
N GLY A 155 17.07 12.59 17.93
CA GLY A 155 17.10 11.16 17.66
C GLY A 155 15.89 10.68 16.87
N LEU A 156 15.79 9.35 16.65
CA LEU A 156 14.73 8.70 15.86
C LEU A 156 13.33 9.16 16.29
N LEU A 157 13.01 8.98 17.58
CA LEU A 157 11.69 9.29 18.14
C LEU A 157 11.38 10.81 18.09
N GLY A 158 12.38 11.65 18.36
CA GLY A 158 12.20 13.09 18.31
C GLY A 158 11.90 13.61 16.90
N LEU A 159 12.56 13.07 15.89
CA LEU A 159 12.29 13.42 14.49
C LEU A 159 10.90 12.94 14.05
N GLU A 160 10.49 11.71 14.41
CA GLU A 160 9.13 11.21 14.11
C GLU A 160 8.04 12.04 14.82
N CYS A 161 8.31 12.45 16.05
CA CYS A 161 7.45 13.37 16.79
C CYS A 161 7.37 14.73 16.09
N ALA A 162 8.51 15.31 15.69
CA ALA A 162 8.55 16.60 14.99
C ALA A 162 7.74 16.56 13.69
N HIS A 163 7.86 15.49 12.92
CA HIS A 163 7.05 15.28 11.71
C HIS A 163 5.55 15.20 12.03
N SER A 164 5.18 14.53 13.14
CA SER A 164 3.78 14.43 13.56
C SER A 164 3.21 15.80 13.98
N LEU A 165 3.97 16.61 14.69
CA LEU A 165 3.58 17.97 15.08
C LEU A 165 3.43 18.90 13.87
N LEU A 166 4.28 18.73 12.86
CA LEU A 166 4.15 19.43 11.58
C LEU A 166 2.82 19.07 10.89
N SER A 167 2.43 17.81 10.94
CA SER A 167 1.14 17.32 10.39
C SER A 167 -0.08 17.87 11.15
N LEU A 168 0.10 18.29 12.41
CA LEU A 168 -0.93 19.01 13.18
C LEU A 168 -0.99 20.51 12.86
N GLY A 169 -0.17 21.00 11.94
CA GLY A 169 -0.17 22.40 11.48
C GLY A 169 0.71 23.35 12.30
N LEU A 170 1.57 22.83 13.18
CA LEU A 170 2.47 23.63 13.99
C LEU A 170 3.78 23.97 13.23
N LYS A 171 4.39 25.09 13.53
CA LYS A 171 5.77 25.39 13.15
C LYS A 171 6.70 24.67 14.12
N VAL A 172 7.52 23.76 13.62
CA VAL A 172 8.30 22.86 14.47
C VAL A 172 9.77 23.19 14.45
N GLN A 173 10.38 23.16 15.63
CA GLN A 173 11.81 23.26 15.84
C GLN A 173 12.31 22.03 16.61
N VAL A 174 13.50 21.53 16.25
CA VAL A 174 14.17 20.43 16.96
C VAL A 174 15.48 20.94 17.55
N VAL A 175 15.68 20.72 18.84
CA VAL A 175 16.92 21.04 19.56
C VAL A 175 17.62 19.73 19.93
N GLU A 176 18.88 19.57 19.53
CA GLU A 176 19.72 18.41 19.82
C GLU A 176 21.01 18.88 20.50
N SER A 177 21.29 18.34 21.68
CA SER A 177 22.49 18.66 22.45
C SER A 177 23.78 18.15 21.78
N ALA A 178 23.71 17.03 21.08
CA ALA A 178 24.82 16.53 20.30
C ALA A 178 25.08 17.39 19.05
N ALA A 179 26.31 17.33 18.55
CA ALA A 179 26.73 18.12 17.37
C ALA A 179 25.98 17.78 16.06
N ARG A 180 25.17 16.72 16.05
CA ARG A 180 24.44 16.26 14.85
C ARG A 180 23.17 15.48 15.21
N LEU A 181 22.21 15.48 14.29
CA LEU A 181 21.00 14.66 14.39
C LEU A 181 21.37 13.17 14.32
N MET A 182 20.57 12.33 15.03
CA MET A 182 20.77 10.88 15.08
C MET A 182 22.24 10.49 15.34
N HIS A 183 22.90 11.19 16.25
CA HIS A 183 24.35 11.06 16.51
C HIS A 183 24.81 9.63 16.89
N LYS A 184 23.90 8.80 17.39
CA LYS A 184 24.15 7.37 17.71
C LYS A 184 24.02 6.45 16.51
N GLN A 185 23.45 6.92 15.41
CA GLN A 185 23.13 6.12 14.22
C GLN A 185 23.87 6.59 12.96
N LEU A 186 24.12 7.91 12.83
CA LEU A 186 24.65 8.49 11.62
C LEU A 186 26.03 9.14 11.87
N ASP A 187 26.93 8.99 10.92
CA ASP A 187 28.18 9.75 10.86
C ASP A 187 27.93 11.21 10.43
N GLY A 188 29.00 11.99 10.28
CA GLY A 188 28.92 13.41 9.96
C GLY A 188 28.24 13.69 8.63
N ALA A 189 28.61 12.96 7.58
CA ALA A 189 28.08 13.15 6.22
C ALA A 189 26.61 12.74 6.12
N GLY A 190 26.26 11.57 6.67
CA GLY A 190 24.88 11.09 6.72
C GLY A 190 23.97 12.03 7.53
N ALA A 191 24.45 12.53 8.67
CA ALA A 191 23.69 13.46 9.51
C ALA A 191 23.53 14.84 8.87
N ALA A 192 24.51 15.34 8.12
CA ALA A 192 24.40 16.60 7.38
C ALA A 192 23.33 16.50 6.29
N LEU A 193 23.32 15.41 5.54
CA LEU A 193 22.27 15.15 4.52
C LEU A 193 20.89 14.98 5.16
N LEU A 194 20.79 14.25 6.28
CA LEU A 194 19.54 14.15 7.04
C LEU A 194 19.03 15.52 7.47
N ARG A 195 19.90 16.35 8.01
CA ARG A 195 19.56 17.72 8.44
C ARG A 195 18.98 18.53 7.28
N GLN A 196 19.66 18.54 6.14
CA GLN A 196 19.19 19.23 4.93
C GLN A 196 17.79 18.77 4.51
N LYS A 197 17.55 17.44 4.52
CA LYS A 197 16.25 16.88 4.16
C LYS A 197 15.14 17.21 5.17
N VAL A 198 15.46 17.21 6.46
CA VAL A 198 14.50 17.58 7.53
C VAL A 198 14.15 19.07 7.45
N GLU A 199 15.14 19.94 7.23
CA GLU A 199 14.93 21.39 7.09
C GLU A 199 14.13 21.74 5.82
N ALA A 200 14.31 20.97 4.73
CA ALA A 200 13.50 21.11 3.52
C ALA A 200 12.00 20.79 3.73
N LEU A 201 11.64 20.03 4.76
CA LEU A 201 10.25 19.78 5.16
C LEU A 201 9.65 20.91 6.02
N GLY A 202 10.45 21.95 6.35
CA GLY A 202 10.02 23.07 7.16
C GLY A 202 10.26 22.90 8.68
N ILE A 203 11.00 21.86 9.10
CA ILE A 203 11.41 21.65 10.49
C ILE A 203 12.76 22.35 10.71
N LYS A 204 12.82 23.36 11.56
CA LYS A 204 14.09 24.01 11.91
C LYS A 204 14.90 23.15 12.87
N THR A 205 16.21 23.03 12.68
CA THR A 205 17.07 22.22 13.54
C THR A 205 18.18 23.05 14.20
N HIS A 206 18.37 22.82 15.50
CA HIS A 206 19.39 23.46 16.33
C HIS A 206 20.24 22.37 16.98
N VAL A 207 21.41 22.09 16.42
CA VAL A 207 22.32 21.02 16.90
C VAL A 207 23.46 21.61 17.71
N GLY A 208 24.05 20.83 18.62
CA GLY A 208 25.14 21.24 19.50
C GLY A 208 24.69 22.24 20.59
N ARG A 209 23.39 22.27 20.92
CA ARG A 209 22.83 23.20 21.91
C ARG A 209 21.97 22.43 22.92
N ALA A 210 22.31 22.59 24.20
CA ALA A 210 21.53 22.05 25.32
C ALA A 210 20.79 23.19 26.02
N PRO A 211 19.44 23.13 26.14
CA PRO A 211 18.72 24.14 26.90
C PRO A 211 18.99 23.95 28.40
N ILE A 212 19.09 25.07 29.13
CA ILE A 212 19.27 25.10 30.59
C ILE A 212 17.98 25.37 31.35
N ALA A 213 17.03 26.09 30.72
CA ALA A 213 15.74 26.37 31.34
C ALA A 213 14.62 26.43 30.31
N ILE A 214 13.41 26.09 30.75
CA ILE A 214 12.15 26.32 30.03
C ILE A 214 11.58 27.64 30.49
N THR A 215 11.44 28.61 29.57
CA THR A 215 10.95 29.96 29.85
C THR A 215 9.43 30.02 30.00
N GLY A 216 8.93 31.09 30.64
CA GLY A 216 7.51 31.31 30.93
C GLY A 216 7.21 31.12 32.42
N ASP A 217 6.06 31.61 32.88
CA ASP A 217 5.67 31.49 34.28
C ASP A 217 4.99 30.16 34.60
N ALA A 218 3.69 30.04 34.43
CA ALA A 218 2.94 28.81 34.68
C ALA A 218 2.97 27.85 33.47
N ALA A 219 3.02 28.37 32.23
CA ALA A 219 3.08 27.61 31.00
C ALA A 219 4.39 27.91 30.25
N CYS A 220 4.84 26.93 29.43
CA CYS A 220 6.03 27.08 28.64
C CYS A 220 5.84 28.15 27.54
N GLN A 221 6.86 28.99 27.34
CA GLN A 221 6.94 30.00 26.28
C GLN A 221 8.18 29.82 25.39
N GLY A 222 9.04 28.85 25.73
CA GLY A 222 10.25 28.55 24.98
C GLY A 222 11.33 27.93 25.85
N VAL A 223 12.55 27.94 25.33
CA VAL A 223 13.75 27.47 26.05
C VAL A 223 14.86 28.54 26.03
N ALA A 224 15.67 28.57 27.08
CA ALA A 224 16.87 29.40 27.20
C ALA A 224 18.10 28.51 27.17
N PHE A 225 19.19 29.07 26.61
CA PHE A 225 20.50 28.45 26.50
C PHE A 225 21.56 29.18 27.34
N GLU A 226 22.66 28.52 27.62
CA GLU A 226 23.76 29.05 28.41
C GLU A 226 24.37 30.33 27.79
N ASP A 227 24.38 30.44 26.47
CA ASP A 227 24.86 31.63 25.72
C ASP A 227 23.88 32.83 25.77
N GLY A 228 22.81 32.76 26.54
CA GLY A 228 21.77 33.79 26.64
C GLY A 228 20.76 33.83 25.49
N ALA A 229 20.94 32.97 24.47
CA ALA A 229 19.96 32.86 23.41
C ALA A 229 18.69 32.16 23.90
N SER A 230 17.56 32.39 23.22
CA SER A 230 16.29 31.74 23.51
C SER A 230 15.56 31.34 22.22
N LEU A 231 14.72 30.32 22.31
CA LEU A 231 13.79 29.89 21.25
C LEU A 231 12.37 29.93 21.80
N GLN A 232 11.46 30.51 21.03
CA GLN A 232 10.03 30.57 21.38
C GLN A 232 9.32 29.27 21.02
N ALA A 233 8.44 28.79 21.91
CA ALA A 233 7.57 27.65 21.68
C ALA A 233 6.36 27.68 22.62
N ASP A 234 5.18 27.39 22.06
CA ASP A 234 3.93 27.23 22.84
C ASP A 234 3.76 25.83 23.39
N LEU A 235 4.51 24.87 22.87
CA LEU A 235 4.45 23.43 23.18
C LEU A 235 5.87 22.85 23.10
N ILE A 236 6.27 22.11 24.13
CA ILE A 236 7.59 21.48 24.19
C ILE A 236 7.42 19.97 24.39
N ILE A 237 8.08 19.17 23.55
CA ILE A 237 8.12 17.72 23.67
C ILE A 237 9.53 17.26 24.03
N VAL A 238 9.64 16.48 25.11
CA VAL A 238 10.91 15.90 25.57
C VAL A 238 11.09 14.51 24.99
N ALA A 239 12.06 14.33 24.10
CA ALA A 239 12.44 13.10 23.44
C ALA A 239 13.96 12.80 23.59
N ALA A 240 14.50 13.09 24.77
CA ALA A 240 15.95 13.10 25.06
C ALA A 240 16.54 11.71 25.38
N GLY A 241 15.73 10.65 25.36
CA GLY A 241 16.18 9.29 25.64
C GLY A 241 15.19 8.50 26.50
N ILE A 242 15.64 7.34 26.96
CA ILE A 242 14.83 6.40 27.77
C ILE A 242 15.61 5.91 28.98
N THR A 243 14.86 5.57 30.05
CA THR A 243 15.38 4.93 31.27
C THR A 243 14.60 3.64 31.52
N PRO A 244 15.26 2.48 31.74
CA PRO A 244 14.59 1.24 32.07
C PRO A 244 13.72 1.37 33.33
N ARG A 245 12.55 0.71 33.34
CA ARG A 245 11.65 0.70 34.50
C ARG A 245 11.97 -0.51 35.39
N ASP A 246 13.07 -0.42 36.13
CA ASP A 246 13.64 -1.49 36.99
C ASP A 246 13.37 -1.30 38.48
N GLU A 247 12.57 -0.31 38.89
CA GLU A 247 12.32 0.06 40.28
C GLU A 247 11.83 -1.14 41.08
N LEU A 248 10.85 -1.89 40.56
CA LEU A 248 10.30 -3.08 41.23
C LEU A 248 11.37 -4.14 41.55
N MET A 249 12.33 -4.31 40.66
CA MET A 249 13.44 -5.28 40.83
C MET A 249 14.48 -4.75 41.79
N ARG A 250 14.81 -3.48 41.75
CA ARG A 250 15.72 -2.81 42.66
C ARG A 250 15.22 -2.89 44.09
N GLU A 251 13.94 -2.59 44.32
CA GLU A 251 13.29 -2.70 45.60
C GLU A 251 13.16 -4.16 46.10
N ALA A 252 12.98 -5.10 45.17
CA ALA A 252 12.91 -6.52 45.49
C ALA A 252 14.30 -7.16 45.75
N GLY A 253 15.38 -6.41 45.64
CA GLY A 253 16.76 -6.90 45.83
C GLY A 253 17.29 -7.76 44.67
N VAL A 254 16.69 -7.73 43.48
CA VAL A 254 17.17 -8.39 42.30
C VAL A 254 18.23 -7.50 41.65
N MET A 255 19.30 -8.11 41.10
CA MET A 255 20.43 -7.39 40.53
C MET A 255 20.03 -6.49 39.34
N VAL A 256 20.33 -5.19 39.48
CA VAL A 256 20.13 -4.18 38.45
C VAL A 256 21.45 -3.45 38.17
N ALA A 257 21.62 -3.03 36.95
CA ALA A 257 22.83 -2.32 36.55
C ALA A 257 22.86 -0.88 37.11
N GLN A 258 24.07 -0.33 37.27
CA GLN A 258 24.29 1.01 37.82
C GLN A 258 23.57 2.11 37.02
N ARG A 259 23.54 1.98 35.67
CA ARG A 259 22.86 2.92 34.76
C ARG A 259 21.40 2.55 34.47
N GLY A 260 20.85 1.55 35.22
CA GLY A 260 19.50 1.01 35.04
C GLY A 260 19.48 -0.24 34.15
N GLY A 261 18.41 -1.03 34.32
CA GLY A 261 18.14 -2.28 33.64
C GLY A 261 18.42 -3.51 34.49
N VAL A 262 17.50 -4.48 34.46
CA VAL A 262 17.61 -5.75 35.17
C VAL A 262 18.65 -6.63 34.49
N ILE A 263 19.68 -7.06 35.22
CA ILE A 263 20.73 -7.90 34.67
C ILE A 263 20.19 -9.31 34.41
N VAL A 264 20.34 -9.78 33.17
CA VAL A 264 19.92 -11.12 32.75
C VAL A 264 21.06 -11.89 32.08
N ASP A 265 20.97 -13.22 32.20
CA ASP A 265 21.85 -14.15 31.52
C ASP A 265 21.37 -14.43 30.06
N ASP A 266 22.08 -15.34 29.37
CA ASP A 266 21.73 -15.74 27.99
C ASP A 266 20.38 -16.47 27.91
N GLU A 267 19.85 -16.91 29.03
CA GLU A 267 18.59 -17.59 29.16
C GLU A 267 17.45 -16.65 29.68
N LEU A 268 17.81 -15.34 29.81
CA LEU A 268 16.92 -14.27 30.30
C LEU A 268 16.48 -14.42 31.76
N GLY A 269 17.17 -15.28 32.52
CA GLY A 269 17.05 -15.42 33.96
C GLY A 269 17.73 -14.23 34.68
N THR A 270 17.15 -13.82 35.81
CA THR A 270 17.72 -12.79 36.71
C THR A 270 18.54 -13.45 37.83
N SER A 271 18.99 -12.67 38.80
CA SER A 271 19.61 -13.19 40.02
C SER A 271 18.66 -14.02 40.92
N ASP A 272 17.35 -13.96 40.67
CA ASP A 272 16.35 -14.83 41.31
C ASP A 272 15.86 -15.88 40.29
N PRO A 273 15.91 -17.19 40.60
CA PRO A 273 15.65 -18.28 39.66
C PRO A 273 14.17 -18.37 39.23
N SER A 274 13.26 -17.69 39.91
CA SER A 274 11.84 -17.64 39.56
C SER A 274 11.45 -16.40 38.78
N ILE A 275 12.41 -15.49 38.53
CA ILE A 275 12.19 -14.19 37.90
C ILE A 275 13.00 -14.07 36.60
N TYR A 276 12.34 -13.69 35.53
CA TYR A 276 12.91 -13.41 34.24
C TYR A 276 12.66 -11.95 33.85
N ALA A 277 13.51 -11.39 32.99
CA ALA A 277 13.26 -10.05 32.44
C ALA A 277 13.49 -10.01 30.92
N ILE A 278 12.58 -9.37 30.20
CA ILE A 278 12.59 -9.25 28.74
C ILE A 278 12.26 -7.83 28.26
N GLY A 279 12.77 -7.45 27.12
CA GLY A 279 12.50 -6.14 26.52
C GLY A 279 13.43 -5.04 27.04
N GLU A 280 12.97 -3.79 26.95
CA GLU A 280 13.80 -2.60 27.26
C GLU A 280 14.20 -2.48 28.73
N VAL A 281 13.55 -3.21 29.62
CA VAL A 281 13.91 -3.28 31.04
C VAL A 281 15.11 -4.18 31.30
N ALA A 282 15.38 -5.16 30.43
CA ALA A 282 16.47 -6.11 30.58
C ALA A 282 17.82 -5.52 30.11
N GLN A 283 18.87 -5.83 30.85
CA GLN A 283 20.25 -5.59 30.42
C GLN A 283 20.98 -6.94 30.26
N HIS A 284 21.36 -7.26 29.02
CA HIS A 284 22.07 -8.48 28.67
C HIS A 284 23.51 -8.14 28.28
N ARG A 285 24.49 -8.77 28.93
CA ARG A 285 25.93 -8.56 28.69
C ARG A 285 26.33 -7.08 28.66
N GLY A 286 25.76 -6.26 29.55
CA GLY A 286 26.02 -4.82 29.65
C GLY A 286 25.27 -3.94 28.64
N VAL A 287 24.43 -4.52 27.76
CA VAL A 287 23.67 -3.81 26.74
C VAL A 287 22.18 -3.80 27.08
N SER A 288 21.57 -2.62 27.09
CA SER A 288 20.12 -2.43 27.14
C SER A 288 19.62 -2.07 25.73
N TYR A 289 18.64 -2.80 25.23
CA TYR A 289 18.15 -2.67 23.85
C TYR A 289 16.92 -1.74 23.81
N GLY A 290 17.05 -0.59 23.17
CA GLY A 290 15.92 0.35 22.93
C GLY A 290 15.25 0.14 21.58
N LEU A 291 15.25 -1.10 21.07
CA LEU A 291 14.70 -1.46 19.76
C LEU A 291 13.83 -2.70 19.88
N VAL A 292 12.79 -2.80 19.04
CA VAL A 292 11.77 -3.87 19.14
C VAL A 292 12.33 -5.24 18.73
N ALA A 293 13.17 -5.32 17.70
CA ALA A 293 13.62 -6.60 17.18
C ALA A 293 14.41 -7.45 18.22
N PRO A 294 15.42 -6.90 18.92
CA PRO A 294 16.07 -7.63 20.02
C PRO A 294 15.12 -8.01 21.14
N CYS A 295 14.17 -7.12 21.49
CA CYS A 295 13.19 -7.37 22.55
C CYS A 295 12.20 -8.50 22.19
N TYR A 296 11.82 -8.63 20.93
CA TYR A 296 10.99 -9.74 20.45
C TYR A 296 11.76 -11.05 20.42
N GLU A 297 13.05 -11.03 20.07
CA GLU A 297 13.90 -12.21 20.17
C GLU A 297 14.02 -12.70 21.62
N MET A 298 14.19 -11.80 22.59
CA MET A 298 14.14 -12.14 24.01
C MET A 298 12.83 -12.84 24.38
N ALA A 299 11.69 -12.33 23.90
CA ALA A 299 10.38 -12.92 24.15
C ALA A 299 10.26 -14.34 23.57
N ASP A 300 10.75 -14.55 22.34
CA ASP A 300 10.74 -15.85 21.67
C ASP A 300 11.67 -16.86 22.34
N VAL A 301 12.88 -16.43 22.75
CA VAL A 301 13.86 -17.26 23.49
C VAL A 301 13.26 -17.71 24.82
N LEU A 302 12.70 -16.78 25.61
CA LEU A 302 12.12 -17.10 26.91
C LEU A 302 10.90 -18.04 26.78
N ALA A 303 10.05 -17.84 25.80
CA ALA A 303 8.90 -18.72 25.55
C ALA A 303 9.33 -20.16 25.21
N ARG A 304 10.33 -20.34 24.35
CA ARG A 304 10.90 -21.65 24.02
C ARG A 304 11.51 -22.33 25.26
N ARG A 305 12.28 -21.59 26.03
CA ARG A 305 12.91 -22.09 27.24
C ARG A 305 11.90 -22.60 28.27
N LEU A 306 10.82 -21.83 28.54
CA LEU A 306 9.80 -22.22 29.52
C LEU A 306 9.08 -23.53 29.14
N VAL A 307 8.98 -23.84 27.86
CA VAL A 307 8.43 -25.13 27.39
C VAL A 307 9.47 -26.25 27.31
N GLY A 308 10.71 -25.98 27.74
CA GLY A 308 11.79 -26.98 27.80
C GLY A 308 12.61 -27.15 26.52
N GLN A 309 12.52 -26.21 25.59
CA GLN A 309 13.38 -26.19 24.40
C GLN A 309 14.68 -25.44 24.69
N GLU A 310 15.79 -25.90 24.13
CA GLU A 310 17.05 -25.15 24.20
C GLU A 310 16.96 -23.88 23.36
N ALA A 311 17.15 -22.73 24.00
CA ALA A 311 17.17 -21.42 23.36
C ALA A 311 18.02 -20.45 24.20
N ARG A 312 18.85 -19.63 23.53
CA ARG A 312 19.72 -18.63 24.16
C ARG A 312 19.68 -17.34 23.40
N PHE A 313 19.62 -16.23 24.11
CA PHE A 313 19.78 -14.91 23.57
C PHE A 313 21.25 -14.52 23.57
N THR A 314 21.85 -14.42 22.40
CA THR A 314 23.29 -14.09 22.25
C THR A 314 23.54 -12.62 21.93
N GLY A 315 22.50 -11.80 21.93
CA GLY A 315 22.52 -10.42 21.49
C GLY A 315 22.14 -10.27 20.00
N MET A 316 21.82 -9.05 19.61
CA MET A 316 21.45 -8.75 18.23
C MET A 316 22.07 -7.43 17.78
N PRO A 317 22.66 -7.35 16.57
CA PRO A 317 23.12 -6.08 16.01
C PRO A 317 21.97 -5.06 15.93
N PRO A 318 22.16 -3.81 16.37
CA PRO A 318 21.11 -2.80 16.27
C PRO A 318 20.78 -2.50 14.81
N SER A 319 19.49 -2.36 14.51
CA SER A 319 19.04 -1.99 13.17
C SER A 319 17.87 -1.04 13.31
N THR A 320 17.95 0.14 12.68
CA THR A 320 16.94 1.19 12.77
C THR A 320 16.52 1.65 11.38
N LYS A 321 15.26 2.05 11.27
CA LYS A 321 14.75 2.75 10.08
C LYS A 321 13.80 3.86 10.53
N LEU A 322 14.10 5.09 10.11
CA LEU A 322 13.23 6.26 10.33
C LEU A 322 11.96 6.11 9.49
N LYS A 323 10.81 6.35 10.10
CA LYS A 323 9.49 6.17 9.46
C LYS A 323 8.83 7.50 9.18
N ARG A 324 7.81 7.49 8.29
CA ARG A 324 6.93 8.63 7.99
C ARG A 324 7.55 9.81 7.25
N PHE A 325 8.80 9.74 6.88
CA PHE A 325 9.43 10.74 6.02
C PHE A 325 9.30 10.35 4.54
N SER A 326 9.36 11.33 3.65
CA SER A 326 9.35 11.13 2.19
C SER A 326 10.67 10.57 1.64
N PHE A 327 11.67 10.41 2.51
CA PHE A 327 12.97 9.84 2.24
C PHE A 327 13.32 8.77 3.27
N ASP A 328 14.19 7.86 2.91
CA ASP A 328 14.64 6.80 3.80
C ASP A 328 15.84 7.22 4.65
N VAL A 329 15.88 6.76 5.90
CA VAL A 329 17.07 6.75 6.76
C VAL A 329 17.09 5.40 7.47
N ALA A 330 18.17 4.65 7.32
CA ALA A 330 18.32 3.36 7.96
C ALA A 330 19.78 3.11 8.39
N THR A 331 19.94 2.35 9.48
CA THR A 331 21.25 1.92 9.96
C THR A 331 21.21 0.48 10.40
N VAL A 332 22.35 -0.18 10.30
CA VAL A 332 22.53 -1.59 10.62
C VAL A 332 23.87 -1.75 11.35
N GLY A 333 23.91 -2.52 12.42
CA GLY A 333 25.12 -2.92 13.13
C GLY A 333 25.94 -1.74 13.66
N ASP A 334 27.26 -1.79 13.47
CA ASP A 334 28.19 -0.72 13.81
C ASP A 334 28.48 0.16 12.59
N PRO A 335 27.75 1.29 12.41
CA PRO A 335 27.93 2.17 11.27
C PRO A 335 29.18 3.08 11.38
N PHE A 336 29.91 3.03 12.50
CA PHE A 336 31.02 3.96 12.81
C PHE A 336 32.42 3.35 12.65
N ALA A 337 32.49 2.06 12.25
CA ALA A 337 33.80 1.34 12.11
C ALA A 337 34.66 1.39 13.40
N THR A 338 34.00 1.17 14.55
CA THR A 338 34.67 1.27 15.87
C THR A 338 35.68 0.15 16.13
N ARG A 339 35.65 -0.93 15.33
CA ARG A 339 36.60 -2.06 15.48
C ARG A 339 37.85 -1.83 14.65
N GLU A 340 39.01 -2.16 15.21
CA GLU A 340 40.28 -2.08 14.49
C GLU A 340 40.30 -3.02 13.25
N GLY A 341 40.90 -2.52 12.16
CA GLY A 341 41.07 -3.27 10.90
C GLY A 341 39.80 -3.35 10.03
N THR A 342 38.74 -2.61 10.33
CA THR A 342 37.57 -2.55 9.46
C THR A 342 37.83 -1.75 8.18
N GLN A 343 37.15 -2.10 7.10
CA GLN A 343 37.14 -1.37 5.83
C GLN A 343 35.81 -0.70 5.62
N GLU A 344 35.81 0.39 4.84
CA GLU A 344 34.60 1.15 4.55
C GLU A 344 34.43 1.35 3.05
N VAL A 345 33.17 1.26 2.62
CA VAL A 345 32.75 1.66 1.28
C VAL A 345 31.71 2.77 1.42
N VAL A 346 31.96 3.92 0.78
CA VAL A 346 31.07 5.09 0.87
C VAL A 346 30.60 5.50 -0.52
N LEU A 347 29.31 5.61 -0.68
CA LEU A 347 28.65 6.22 -1.83
C LEU A 347 27.99 7.53 -1.39
N HIS A 348 28.42 8.65 -1.96
CA HIS A 348 27.85 9.96 -1.69
C HIS A 348 27.40 10.63 -2.98
N ASP A 349 26.12 10.51 -3.31
CA ASP A 349 25.49 11.14 -4.45
C ASP A 349 24.75 12.41 -4.00
N MET A 350 25.46 13.54 -4.13
CA MET A 350 24.91 14.84 -3.75
C MET A 350 23.79 15.33 -4.68
N LEU A 351 23.76 14.89 -5.93
CA LEU A 351 22.74 15.31 -6.90
C LEU A 351 21.37 14.69 -6.57
N ASN A 352 21.37 13.41 -6.22
CA ASN A 352 20.15 12.70 -5.84
C ASN A 352 19.87 12.72 -4.33
N GLY A 353 20.76 13.32 -3.54
CA GLY A 353 20.64 13.38 -2.09
C GLY A 353 20.64 12.01 -1.44
N VAL A 354 21.58 11.13 -1.86
CA VAL A 354 21.76 9.77 -1.34
C VAL A 354 23.14 9.64 -0.71
N TYR A 355 23.19 9.10 0.50
CA TYR A 355 24.39 8.74 1.22
C TYR A 355 24.27 7.30 1.70
N LYS A 356 25.24 6.46 1.34
CA LYS A 356 25.36 5.08 1.79
C LYS A 356 26.77 4.81 2.27
N ARG A 357 26.91 4.31 3.48
CA ARG A 357 28.19 3.86 4.07
C ARG A 357 28.03 2.43 4.51
N LEU A 358 28.92 1.57 4.08
CA LEU A 358 29.01 0.17 4.45
C LEU A 358 30.32 -0.06 5.19
N VAL A 359 30.24 -0.68 6.35
CA VAL A 359 31.39 -1.09 7.17
C VAL A 359 31.53 -2.60 7.08
N VAL A 360 32.72 -3.07 6.69
CA VAL A 360 33.01 -4.50 6.52
C VAL A 360 34.23 -4.91 7.33
N SER A 361 34.38 -6.22 7.53
CA SER A 361 35.56 -6.81 8.18
C SER A 361 36.85 -6.53 7.40
N ALA A 362 38.02 -6.71 8.05
CA ALA A 362 39.35 -6.49 7.47
C ALA A 362 39.61 -7.25 6.16
N ASP A 363 38.98 -8.41 5.97
CA ASP A 363 39.01 -9.21 4.75
C ASP A 363 37.98 -8.79 3.69
N GLY A 364 37.17 -7.71 3.93
CA GLY A 364 36.14 -7.22 3.05
C GLY A 364 34.95 -8.15 2.89
N ARG A 365 34.85 -9.25 3.64
CA ARG A 365 33.92 -10.34 3.38
C ARG A 365 32.67 -10.37 4.29
N ARG A 366 32.64 -9.62 5.38
CA ARG A 366 31.50 -9.63 6.31
C ARG A 366 30.98 -8.21 6.57
N VAL A 367 29.68 -8.04 6.54
CA VAL A 367 29.03 -6.78 6.90
C VAL A 367 29.05 -6.63 8.42
N LEU A 368 29.63 -5.55 8.90
CA LEU A 368 29.65 -5.17 10.32
C LEU A 368 28.66 -4.05 10.64
N GLY A 369 28.44 -3.16 9.67
CA GLY A 369 27.50 -2.08 9.83
C GLY A 369 27.19 -1.37 8.52
N ALA A 370 26.14 -0.58 8.51
CA ALA A 370 25.77 0.28 7.39
C ALA A 370 24.97 1.51 7.86
N CYS A 371 25.09 2.59 7.09
CA CYS A 371 24.33 3.82 7.24
C CYS A 371 23.79 4.24 5.87
N LEU A 372 22.50 4.44 5.76
CA LEU A 372 21.77 4.75 4.52
C LEU A 372 20.89 5.99 4.74
N VAL A 373 21.06 7.02 3.92
CA VAL A 373 20.26 8.26 3.96
C VAL A 373 19.84 8.63 2.54
N GLY A 374 18.57 8.93 2.35
CA GLY A 374 17.95 9.25 1.06
C GLY A 374 17.27 8.04 0.43
N GLU A 375 18.00 6.93 0.29
CA GLU A 375 17.53 5.66 -0.24
C GLU A 375 18.00 4.51 0.65
N ALA A 376 17.13 3.59 1.00
CA ALA A 376 17.45 2.43 1.82
C ALA A 376 16.80 1.13 1.28
N ALA A 377 16.81 0.92 -0.02
CA ALA A 377 16.31 -0.31 -0.65
C ALA A 377 17.10 -1.53 -0.17
N ASP A 378 18.41 -1.36 0.06
CA ASP A 378 19.35 -2.43 0.44
C ASP A 378 19.29 -2.77 1.94
N TYR A 379 18.51 -2.05 2.75
CA TYR A 379 18.46 -2.18 4.21
C TYR A 379 18.23 -3.62 4.68
N ALA A 380 17.23 -4.30 4.11
CA ALA A 380 16.88 -5.67 4.52
C ALA A 380 18.03 -6.66 4.24
N THR A 381 18.67 -6.53 3.10
CA THR A 381 19.82 -7.35 2.68
C THR A 381 21.02 -7.12 3.57
N LEU A 382 21.37 -5.85 3.83
CA LEU A 382 22.49 -5.48 4.70
C LEU A 382 22.25 -5.94 6.15
N ALA A 383 21.03 -5.82 6.67
CA ALA A 383 20.66 -6.30 8.01
C ALA A 383 20.78 -7.83 8.11
N ALA A 384 20.41 -8.57 7.07
CA ALA A 384 20.56 -10.03 7.02
C ALA A 384 22.03 -10.45 7.02
N TYR A 385 22.88 -9.82 6.22
CA TYR A 385 24.32 -10.11 6.22
C TYR A 385 25.00 -9.73 7.55
N CYS A 386 24.66 -8.58 8.12
CA CYS A 386 25.17 -8.14 9.39
C CYS A 386 24.81 -9.10 10.54
N ARG A 387 23.57 -9.63 10.52
CA ARG A 387 23.13 -10.61 11.53
C ARG A 387 23.77 -11.98 11.35
N SER A 388 23.77 -12.50 10.11
CA SER A 388 24.27 -13.86 9.85
C SER A 388 25.78 -13.99 9.96
N GLN A 389 26.51 -12.90 9.85
CA GLN A 389 27.97 -12.84 9.79
C GLN A 389 28.59 -13.79 8.75
N LYS A 390 27.78 -14.19 7.75
CA LYS A 390 28.24 -15.03 6.64
C LYS A 390 29.10 -14.21 5.68
N PRO A 391 30.11 -14.82 5.05
CA PRO A 391 30.88 -14.16 4.01
C PRO A 391 29.97 -13.67 2.87
N LEU A 392 30.27 -12.48 2.35
CA LEU A 392 29.60 -11.94 1.19
C LEU A 392 29.89 -12.78 -0.05
N PRO A 393 28.90 -13.05 -0.90
CA PRO A 393 29.07 -13.79 -2.15
C PRO A 393 29.64 -12.92 -3.28
N MET A 394 29.76 -11.59 -3.06
CA MET A 394 30.22 -10.57 -4.01
C MET A 394 31.08 -9.53 -3.30
N PRO A 395 31.85 -8.70 -4.01
CA PRO A 395 32.55 -7.56 -3.44
C PRO A 395 31.62 -6.62 -2.68
N ALA A 396 32.10 -6.04 -1.57
CA ALA A 396 31.28 -5.23 -0.68
C ALA A 396 30.73 -3.95 -1.35
N GLU A 397 31.48 -3.37 -2.28
CA GLU A 397 31.09 -2.20 -3.06
C GLU A 397 29.87 -2.46 -3.94
N GLU A 398 29.68 -3.66 -4.44
CA GLU A 398 28.53 -4.03 -5.26
C GLU A 398 27.21 -4.00 -4.48
N LEU A 399 27.27 -4.16 -3.16
CA LEU A 399 26.07 -4.09 -2.31
C LEU A 399 25.47 -2.69 -2.20
N ILE A 400 26.24 -1.63 -2.37
CA ILE A 400 25.78 -0.25 -2.19
C ILE A 400 25.77 0.58 -3.48
N VAL A 401 26.57 0.23 -4.47
CA VAL A 401 26.57 0.88 -5.78
C VAL A 401 25.36 0.44 -6.61
N GLY A 402 24.73 -0.69 -6.25
CA GLY A 402 23.55 -1.20 -6.95
C GLY A 402 23.90 -1.69 -8.34
N THR A 403 24.97 -2.48 -8.50
CA THR A 403 25.11 -3.28 -9.69
C THR A 403 23.88 -4.15 -9.78
N ARG A 404 23.17 -4.04 -10.89
CA ARG A 404 22.07 -4.92 -11.25
C ARG A 404 22.60 -6.35 -11.21
N ALA A 405 22.38 -7.02 -10.09
CA ALA A 405 22.60 -8.46 -10.04
C ALA A 405 21.63 -9.11 -11.03
N ALA A 406 22.12 -9.35 -12.22
CA ALA A 406 21.73 -10.51 -12.98
C ALA A 406 22.09 -11.69 -12.09
N ASP A 407 21.13 -12.24 -11.42
CA ASP A 407 21.07 -13.47 -10.62
C ASP A 407 20.69 -13.21 -9.15
N GLY A 408 19.46 -13.62 -8.85
CA GLY A 408 18.82 -13.53 -7.54
C GLY A 408 19.46 -14.35 -6.41
N GLY A 409 20.75 -14.20 -6.18
CA GLY A 409 21.50 -14.95 -5.17
C GLY A 409 21.33 -14.51 -3.72
N SER A 410 21.08 -13.21 -3.46
CA SER A 410 21.10 -12.72 -2.07
C SER A 410 19.73 -12.81 -1.35
N ALA A 411 18.63 -12.90 -2.09
CA ALA A 411 17.30 -13.14 -1.51
C ALA A 411 17.06 -14.60 -1.08
N ARG A 412 18.02 -15.50 -1.32
CA ARG A 412 17.88 -16.95 -1.10
C ARG A 412 18.32 -17.44 0.29
N ALA A 413 18.89 -16.61 1.15
CA ALA A 413 19.20 -17.03 2.51
C ALA A 413 17.92 -17.23 3.33
N ALA A 414 17.78 -18.40 3.98
CA ALA A 414 16.59 -18.73 4.80
C ALA A 414 16.32 -17.70 5.92
N ASP A 415 17.37 -17.02 6.40
CA ASP A 415 17.32 -16.05 7.48
C ASP A 415 17.01 -14.60 7.01
N GLY A 416 16.84 -14.38 5.69
CA GLY A 416 16.47 -13.06 5.14
C GLY A 416 15.04 -12.69 5.47
N TYR A 417 14.79 -11.45 5.99
CA TYR A 417 13.44 -10.97 6.25
C TYR A 417 12.67 -10.70 4.96
N VAL A 418 11.50 -11.31 4.86
CA VAL A 418 10.49 -11.01 3.85
C VAL A 418 9.62 -9.85 4.30
N CYS A 419 9.27 -9.81 5.57
CA CYS A 419 8.45 -8.75 6.15
C CYS A 419 9.13 -8.14 7.37
N ALA A 420 9.73 -6.96 7.19
CA ALA A 420 10.37 -6.23 8.29
C ALA A 420 9.35 -5.68 9.32
N CYS A 421 8.11 -5.36 8.89
CA CYS A 421 7.07 -4.84 9.80
C CYS A 421 6.62 -5.87 10.84
N ASN A 422 6.61 -7.14 10.47
CA ASN A 422 6.15 -8.25 11.32
C ASN A 422 7.27 -9.23 11.66
N ASN A 423 8.51 -8.90 11.38
CA ASN A 423 9.70 -9.71 11.67
C ASN A 423 9.61 -11.15 11.10
N VAL A 424 9.12 -11.30 9.87
CA VAL A 424 8.92 -12.59 9.22
C VAL A 424 10.07 -12.87 8.27
N SER A 425 10.81 -13.95 8.50
CA SER A 425 11.93 -14.38 7.64
C SER A 425 11.43 -15.15 6.42
N ARG A 426 12.31 -15.37 5.45
CA ARG A 426 12.04 -16.26 4.31
C ARG A 426 11.84 -17.70 4.79
N GLY A 427 12.62 -18.14 5.78
CA GLY A 427 12.49 -19.46 6.38
C GLY A 427 11.09 -19.68 6.98
N ASP A 428 10.55 -18.68 7.72
CA ASP A 428 9.19 -18.73 8.26
C ASP A 428 8.14 -18.84 7.16
N VAL A 429 8.29 -18.04 6.09
CA VAL A 429 7.38 -18.06 4.93
C VAL A 429 7.42 -19.43 4.25
N CYS A 430 8.61 -19.92 3.91
CA CYS A 430 8.78 -21.20 3.23
C CYS A 430 8.32 -22.39 4.09
N SER A 431 8.55 -22.34 5.42
CA SER A 431 8.04 -23.35 6.36
C SER A 431 6.51 -23.40 6.34
N LYS A 432 5.85 -22.24 6.43
CA LYS A 432 4.37 -22.18 6.39
C LYS A 432 3.79 -22.62 5.05
N ILE A 433 4.49 -22.39 3.94
CA ILE A 433 4.07 -22.90 2.63
C ILE A 433 4.13 -24.45 2.63
N ARG A 434 5.22 -25.04 3.13
CA ARG A 434 5.39 -26.49 3.24
C ARG A 434 4.41 -27.12 4.22
N GLU A 435 3.99 -26.38 5.26
CA GLU A 435 2.97 -26.78 6.24
C GLU A 435 1.53 -26.66 5.70
N GLY A 436 1.34 -26.22 4.45
CA GLY A 436 0.05 -26.19 3.77
C GLY A 436 -0.56 -24.82 3.53
N ALA A 437 0.16 -23.72 3.79
CA ALA A 437 -0.30 -22.37 3.44
C ALA A 437 -0.12 -22.09 1.93
N GLN A 438 -0.87 -22.78 1.08
CA GLN A 438 -0.73 -22.80 -0.38
C GLN A 438 -1.43 -21.65 -1.11
N SER A 439 -1.83 -20.60 -0.40
CA SER A 439 -2.38 -19.38 -0.99
C SER A 439 -1.84 -18.13 -0.30
N LEU A 440 -1.81 -17.01 -1.01
CA LEU A 440 -1.36 -15.74 -0.46
C LEU A 440 -2.19 -15.31 0.78
N VAL A 441 -3.48 -15.63 0.80
CA VAL A 441 -4.38 -15.35 1.93
C VAL A 441 -4.01 -16.22 3.13
N ALA A 442 -3.85 -17.52 2.94
CA ALA A 442 -3.42 -18.46 3.98
C ALA A 442 -2.03 -18.07 4.52
N LEU A 443 -1.11 -17.71 3.64
CA LEU A 443 0.23 -17.30 4.00
C LEU A 443 0.27 -16.01 4.81
N LYS A 444 -0.53 -15.01 4.44
CA LYS A 444 -0.72 -13.77 5.23
C LYS A 444 -1.33 -14.05 6.61
N SER A 445 -2.31 -14.95 6.69
CA SER A 445 -2.90 -15.35 7.96
C SER A 445 -1.91 -16.10 8.84
N ALA A 446 -1.13 -17.03 8.27
CA ALA A 446 -0.18 -17.87 9.00
C ALA A 446 1.07 -17.11 9.45
N THR A 447 1.55 -16.13 8.68
CA THR A 447 2.82 -15.42 8.95
C THR A 447 2.65 -13.98 9.37
N ARG A 448 1.49 -13.38 9.12
CA ARG A 448 1.22 -11.92 9.19
C ARG A 448 2.05 -11.07 8.22
N ALA A 449 2.90 -11.67 7.41
CA ALA A 449 3.60 -10.93 6.37
C ALA A 449 2.59 -10.33 5.38
N GLY A 450 2.81 -9.09 4.96
CA GLY A 450 1.91 -8.38 4.03
C GLY A 450 0.63 -7.82 4.64
N THR A 451 0.42 -7.90 5.96
CA THR A 451 -0.77 -7.34 6.64
C THR A 451 -0.57 -5.91 7.12
N GLY A 452 0.67 -5.43 7.23
CA GLY A 452 1.02 -4.07 7.63
C GLY A 452 1.11 -3.12 6.42
N CYS A 453 2.33 -2.72 6.04
CA CYS A 453 2.56 -1.77 4.94
C CYS A 453 2.32 -2.34 3.53
N GLY A 454 2.17 -3.67 3.39
CA GLY A 454 1.93 -4.35 2.12
C GLY A 454 3.14 -4.44 1.17
N GLY A 455 4.25 -3.82 1.48
CA GLY A 455 5.43 -3.76 0.60
C GLY A 455 6.07 -5.12 0.28
N CYS A 456 5.88 -6.12 1.14
CA CYS A 456 6.41 -7.48 0.95
C CYS A 456 5.47 -8.40 0.15
N VAL A 457 4.26 -7.97 -0.20
CA VAL A 457 3.27 -8.84 -0.87
C VAL A 457 3.77 -9.41 -2.21
N PRO A 458 4.45 -8.66 -3.09
CA PRO A 458 5.01 -9.24 -4.31
C PRO A 458 6.01 -10.35 -4.01
N LEU A 459 6.93 -10.13 -3.07
CA LEU A 459 7.94 -11.11 -2.67
C LEU A 459 7.31 -12.37 -2.04
N LEU A 460 6.25 -12.21 -1.23
CA LEU A 460 5.50 -13.35 -0.69
C LEU A 460 4.89 -14.22 -1.78
N ASN A 461 4.35 -13.60 -2.83
CA ASN A 461 3.78 -14.33 -3.96
C ASN A 461 4.85 -15.05 -4.78
N ASP A 462 6.00 -14.43 -4.97
CA ASP A 462 7.13 -15.05 -5.67
C ASP A 462 7.65 -16.26 -4.88
N LEU A 463 7.82 -16.16 -3.56
CA LEU A 463 8.22 -17.27 -2.70
C LEU A 463 7.19 -18.40 -2.66
N LEU A 464 5.90 -18.06 -2.63
CA LEU A 464 4.83 -19.06 -2.70
C LEU A 464 4.95 -19.88 -4.00
N ASN A 465 5.14 -19.21 -5.12
CA ASN A 465 5.29 -19.85 -6.42
C ASN A 465 6.58 -20.68 -6.53
N GLU A 466 7.71 -20.18 -5.99
CA GLU A 466 8.99 -20.90 -5.95
C GLU A 466 8.89 -22.20 -5.13
N GLU A 467 8.31 -22.13 -3.92
CA GLU A 467 8.19 -23.29 -3.04
C GLU A 467 7.20 -24.32 -3.57
N LEU A 468 6.08 -23.91 -4.17
CA LEU A 468 5.11 -24.80 -4.82
C LEU A 468 5.74 -25.50 -6.02
N ALA A 469 6.51 -24.77 -6.84
CA ALA A 469 7.24 -25.36 -7.96
C ALA A 469 8.31 -26.36 -7.49
N ALA A 470 9.08 -26.03 -6.44
CA ALA A 470 10.08 -26.92 -5.85
C ALA A 470 9.48 -28.18 -5.23
N ALA A 471 8.21 -28.11 -4.76
CA ALA A 471 7.46 -29.25 -4.24
C ALA A 471 6.80 -30.11 -5.34
N GLY A 472 7.06 -29.82 -6.63
CA GLY A 472 6.42 -30.50 -7.76
C GLY A 472 4.91 -30.23 -7.87
N GLN A 473 4.40 -29.26 -7.12
CA GLN A 473 3.01 -28.83 -7.21
C GLN A 473 2.86 -27.81 -8.35
N PRO A 474 1.78 -27.87 -9.11
CA PRO A 474 1.57 -26.92 -10.20
C PRO A 474 1.49 -25.50 -9.63
N VAL A 475 2.43 -24.64 -10.04
CA VAL A 475 2.33 -23.22 -9.79
C VAL A 475 1.05 -22.74 -10.45
N ASN A 476 0.14 -22.14 -9.68
CA ASN A 476 -1.14 -21.68 -10.20
C ASN A 476 -0.94 -20.39 -11.02
N THR A 477 -0.52 -20.56 -12.27
CA THR A 477 -0.42 -19.50 -13.29
C THR A 477 -1.76 -19.21 -13.95
N HIS A 478 -2.81 -19.93 -13.56
CA HIS A 478 -4.15 -19.83 -14.12
C HIS A 478 -4.75 -18.42 -13.98
N ILE A 479 -5.62 -18.04 -14.90
CA ILE A 479 -6.30 -16.75 -14.87
C ILE A 479 -7.05 -16.56 -13.55
N CYS A 480 -7.88 -17.54 -13.18
CA CYS A 480 -8.64 -17.59 -11.92
C CYS A 480 -9.24 -19.00 -11.74
N GLU A 481 -10.07 -19.18 -10.71
CA GLU A 481 -10.80 -20.44 -10.48
C GLU A 481 -11.70 -20.91 -11.65
N HIS A 482 -12.13 -19.99 -12.53
CA HIS A 482 -13.00 -20.30 -13.66
C HIS A 482 -12.25 -20.83 -14.88
N PHE A 483 -10.97 -20.52 -15.02
CA PHE A 483 -10.12 -20.94 -16.12
C PHE A 483 -8.79 -21.50 -15.64
N GLY A 484 -8.58 -22.80 -15.84
CA GLY A 484 -7.34 -23.51 -15.54
C GLY A 484 -6.25 -23.28 -16.60
N PHE A 485 -6.21 -22.10 -17.20
CA PHE A 485 -5.28 -21.70 -18.26
C PHE A 485 -4.61 -20.38 -17.92
N THR A 486 -3.40 -20.17 -18.44
CA THR A 486 -2.77 -18.84 -18.53
C THR A 486 -3.52 -18.00 -19.56
N ARG A 487 -3.25 -16.70 -19.57
CA ARG A 487 -3.84 -15.82 -20.60
C ARG A 487 -3.36 -16.20 -22.02
N GLN A 488 -2.09 -16.57 -22.15
CA GLN A 488 -1.52 -16.99 -23.44
C GLN A 488 -2.22 -18.24 -23.96
N GLU A 489 -2.30 -19.28 -23.15
CA GLU A 489 -2.98 -20.53 -23.52
C GLU A 489 -4.44 -20.28 -23.93
N LEU A 490 -5.17 -19.46 -23.17
CA LEU A 490 -6.54 -19.12 -23.50
C LEU A 490 -6.64 -18.31 -24.78
N PHE A 491 -5.69 -17.40 -25.05
CA PHE A 491 -5.61 -16.66 -26.32
C PHE A 491 -5.45 -17.61 -27.50
N ASP A 492 -4.53 -18.56 -27.40
CA ASP A 492 -4.28 -19.56 -28.44
C ASP A 492 -5.49 -20.48 -28.67
N ILE A 493 -6.13 -20.94 -27.59
CA ILE A 493 -7.37 -21.75 -27.66
C ILE A 493 -8.47 -20.98 -28.40
N VAL A 494 -8.71 -19.71 -28.03
CA VAL A 494 -9.73 -18.87 -28.67
C VAL A 494 -9.40 -18.61 -30.15
N ALA A 495 -8.15 -18.35 -30.48
CA ALA A 495 -7.71 -18.09 -31.84
C ALA A 495 -7.85 -19.35 -32.72
N VAL A 496 -7.44 -20.52 -32.22
CA VAL A 496 -7.47 -21.79 -32.98
C VAL A 496 -8.90 -22.34 -33.12
N ARG A 497 -9.69 -22.28 -32.02
CA ARG A 497 -11.07 -22.81 -32.01
C ARG A 497 -12.09 -21.85 -32.60
N GLY A 498 -11.74 -20.55 -32.76
CA GLY A 498 -12.60 -19.52 -33.30
C GLY A 498 -13.79 -19.14 -32.38
N TYR A 499 -13.67 -19.36 -31.07
CA TYR A 499 -14.73 -19.01 -30.12
C TYR A 499 -15.03 -17.51 -30.13
N ARG A 500 -16.32 -17.13 -30.15
CA ARG A 500 -16.75 -15.74 -30.35
C ARG A 500 -17.44 -15.10 -29.13
N SER A 501 -17.78 -15.87 -28.10
CA SER A 501 -18.47 -15.34 -26.93
C SER A 501 -17.87 -15.84 -25.63
N PHE A 502 -17.98 -15.07 -24.57
CA PHE A 502 -17.59 -15.47 -23.22
C PHE A 502 -18.33 -16.73 -22.77
N ARG A 503 -19.63 -16.78 -23.06
CA ARG A 503 -20.46 -17.93 -22.69
C ARG A 503 -19.97 -19.20 -23.35
N GLU A 504 -19.71 -19.18 -24.65
CA GLU A 504 -19.15 -20.32 -25.38
C GLU A 504 -17.81 -20.78 -24.80
N ILE A 505 -16.92 -19.83 -24.47
CA ILE A 505 -15.59 -20.14 -23.89
C ILE A 505 -15.76 -20.80 -22.52
N VAL A 506 -16.63 -20.26 -21.64
CA VAL A 506 -16.87 -20.84 -20.32
C VAL A 506 -17.47 -22.25 -20.43
N GLU A 507 -18.46 -22.45 -21.30
CA GLU A 507 -19.11 -23.74 -21.51
C GLU A 507 -18.15 -24.83 -22.07
N LYS A 508 -17.17 -24.44 -22.90
CA LYS A 508 -16.25 -25.36 -23.56
C LYS A 508 -14.97 -25.64 -22.82
N VAL A 509 -14.40 -24.63 -22.16
CA VAL A 509 -13.06 -24.70 -21.56
C VAL A 509 -12.97 -24.07 -20.18
N GLY A 510 -14.06 -23.54 -19.65
CA GLY A 510 -14.13 -22.92 -18.33
C GLY A 510 -15.10 -23.63 -17.39
N ARG A 511 -15.43 -22.94 -16.27
CA ARG A 511 -16.45 -23.35 -15.29
C ARG A 511 -17.08 -22.15 -14.59
N GLY A 512 -18.26 -22.32 -13.99
CA GLY A 512 -18.98 -21.27 -13.26
C GLY A 512 -19.49 -20.15 -14.17
N HIS A 513 -19.57 -18.92 -13.64
CA HIS A 513 -20.13 -17.75 -14.32
C HIS A 513 -19.11 -16.62 -14.54
N GLY A 514 -17.84 -16.88 -14.23
CA GLY A 514 -16.74 -15.93 -14.36
C GLY A 514 -16.65 -14.91 -13.22
N CYS A 515 -15.62 -14.09 -13.26
CA CYS A 515 -15.35 -13.09 -12.23
C CYS A 515 -14.71 -11.81 -12.82
N GLU A 516 -14.46 -10.84 -11.96
CA GLU A 516 -13.81 -9.56 -12.29
C GLU A 516 -12.39 -9.70 -12.86
N LEU A 517 -11.77 -10.88 -12.75
CA LEU A 517 -10.46 -11.19 -13.35
C LEU A 517 -10.60 -11.71 -14.78
N CYS A 518 -11.34 -12.81 -14.96
CA CYS A 518 -11.41 -13.49 -16.26
C CYS A 518 -12.28 -12.75 -17.29
N LYS A 519 -13.38 -12.13 -16.88
CA LYS A 519 -14.27 -11.41 -17.81
C LYS A 519 -13.53 -10.34 -18.64
N PRO A 520 -12.78 -9.38 -18.05
CA PRO A 520 -12.04 -8.40 -18.82
C PRO A 520 -10.89 -8.99 -19.63
N ILE A 521 -10.29 -10.09 -19.19
CA ILE A 521 -9.23 -10.78 -19.93
C ILE A 521 -9.80 -11.42 -21.20
N VAL A 522 -10.89 -12.14 -21.07
CA VAL A 522 -11.55 -12.79 -22.22
C VAL A 522 -12.08 -11.75 -23.20
N ALA A 523 -12.66 -10.66 -22.72
CA ALA A 523 -13.10 -9.56 -23.57
C ALA A 523 -11.94 -8.97 -24.39
N SER A 524 -10.78 -8.76 -23.76
CA SER A 524 -9.57 -8.30 -24.44
C SER A 524 -9.05 -9.31 -25.48
N ILE A 525 -9.11 -10.61 -25.17
CA ILE A 525 -8.74 -11.70 -26.11
C ILE A 525 -9.67 -11.69 -27.31
N LEU A 526 -10.99 -11.69 -27.10
CA LEU A 526 -11.99 -11.65 -28.17
C LEU A 526 -11.83 -10.44 -29.08
N ALA A 527 -11.60 -9.25 -28.50
CA ALA A 527 -11.35 -8.04 -29.26
C ALA A 527 -10.07 -8.16 -30.11
N SER A 528 -8.99 -8.73 -29.57
CA SER A 528 -7.71 -8.88 -30.28
C SER A 528 -7.75 -9.95 -31.37
N VAL A 529 -8.46 -11.08 -31.15
CA VAL A 529 -8.53 -12.20 -32.08
C VAL A 529 -9.47 -11.91 -33.25
N HIS A 530 -10.65 -11.34 -32.93
CA HIS A 530 -11.71 -11.14 -33.92
C HIS A 530 -11.77 -9.71 -34.47
N ASN A 531 -10.93 -8.81 -33.94
CA ASN A 531 -10.95 -7.37 -34.30
C ASN A 531 -12.34 -6.73 -34.07
N GLU A 532 -13.03 -7.14 -33.01
CA GLU A 532 -14.32 -6.59 -32.65
C GLU A 532 -14.17 -5.37 -31.71
N PRO A 533 -15.01 -4.33 -31.87
CA PRO A 533 -14.99 -3.21 -30.93
C PRO A 533 -15.25 -3.69 -29.50
N ILE A 534 -14.49 -3.14 -28.55
CA ILE A 534 -14.62 -3.45 -27.13
C ILE A 534 -16.05 -3.18 -26.62
N LEU A 535 -16.78 -2.25 -27.23
CA LEU A 535 -18.18 -1.93 -26.93
C LEU A 535 -19.16 -3.11 -27.09
N ASN A 536 -18.79 -4.13 -27.87
CA ASN A 536 -19.63 -5.31 -28.07
C ASN A 536 -19.59 -6.26 -26.85
N HIS A 537 -18.67 -6.04 -25.92
CA HIS A 537 -18.45 -6.89 -24.74
C HIS A 537 -18.74 -6.16 -23.41
N GLU A 538 -19.78 -5.33 -23.36
CA GLU A 538 -19.99 -4.33 -22.28
C GLU A 538 -19.98 -4.88 -20.86
N THR A 539 -20.69 -5.99 -20.58
CA THR A 539 -20.79 -6.57 -19.22
C THR A 539 -19.58 -7.41 -18.83
N LEU A 540 -18.72 -7.69 -19.80
CA LEU A 540 -17.45 -8.38 -19.59
C LEU A 540 -16.31 -7.41 -19.24
N GLN A 541 -16.43 -6.14 -19.64
CA GLN A 541 -15.39 -5.14 -19.45
C GLN A 541 -15.29 -4.67 -18.00
N ASP A 542 -14.09 -4.24 -17.60
CA ASP A 542 -13.99 -3.45 -16.39
C ASP A 542 -14.73 -2.11 -16.55
N THR A 543 -15.06 -1.48 -15.43
CA THR A 543 -15.91 -0.29 -15.42
C THR A 543 -15.36 0.86 -16.26
N ASN A 544 -14.05 1.01 -16.34
CA ASN A 544 -13.42 2.08 -17.10
C ASN A 544 -13.54 1.85 -18.62
N ASP A 545 -13.37 0.63 -19.06
CA ASP A 545 -13.57 0.24 -20.46
C ASP A 545 -15.06 0.27 -20.84
N ARG A 546 -15.94 -0.19 -19.94
CA ARG A 546 -17.40 -0.19 -20.13
C ARG A 546 -17.96 1.21 -20.38
N PHE A 547 -17.49 2.19 -19.60
CA PHE A 547 -17.95 3.57 -19.66
C PHE A 547 -16.97 4.52 -20.39
N LEU A 548 -15.95 4.00 -21.06
CA LEU A 548 -15.02 4.75 -21.90
C LEU A 548 -14.39 5.96 -21.19
N ALA A 549 -14.23 5.88 -19.88
CA ALA A 549 -13.75 6.92 -19.00
C ALA A 549 -13.20 6.33 -17.69
N ASN A 550 -12.27 7.01 -17.02
CA ASN A 550 -11.81 6.55 -15.72
C ASN A 550 -12.78 6.96 -14.61
N LEU A 551 -13.22 5.96 -13.85
CA LEU A 551 -14.01 6.17 -12.64
C LEU A 551 -13.14 6.83 -11.57
N GLN A 552 -13.66 7.91 -10.98
CA GLN A 552 -13.00 8.76 -10.01
C GLN A 552 -13.72 8.76 -8.66
N ARG A 553 -13.15 9.48 -7.69
CA ARG A 553 -13.77 9.71 -6.38
C ARG A 553 -15.20 10.23 -6.53
N GLY A 554 -16.10 9.77 -5.66
CA GLY A 554 -17.51 10.11 -5.69
C GLY A 554 -18.30 9.47 -6.84
N GLY A 555 -17.72 8.52 -7.58
CA GLY A 555 -18.39 7.91 -8.74
C GLY A 555 -18.40 8.78 -9.99
N LEU A 556 -17.62 9.85 -10.01
CA LEU A 556 -17.43 10.73 -11.17
C LEU A 556 -16.49 10.11 -12.21
N TYR A 557 -16.36 10.75 -13.36
CA TYR A 557 -15.53 10.28 -14.48
C TYR A 557 -14.60 11.37 -15.00
N SER A 558 -13.47 10.93 -15.59
CA SER A 558 -12.60 11.80 -16.38
C SER A 558 -12.94 11.72 -17.87
N VAL A 559 -12.87 12.84 -18.56
CA VAL A 559 -12.91 12.91 -20.02
C VAL A 559 -11.53 13.31 -20.51
N VAL A 560 -10.95 12.51 -21.36
CA VAL A 560 -9.58 12.71 -21.85
C VAL A 560 -9.58 12.68 -23.37
N PRO A 561 -9.71 13.83 -24.03
CA PRO A 561 -9.63 13.92 -25.47
C PRO A 561 -8.22 13.58 -25.99
N ARG A 562 -8.15 13.05 -27.20
CA ARG A 562 -6.86 12.77 -27.86
C ARG A 562 -6.22 14.06 -28.31
N ILE A 563 -4.96 14.23 -27.97
CA ILE A 563 -4.08 15.32 -28.38
C ILE A 563 -2.78 14.66 -28.87
N PRO A 564 -2.72 14.24 -30.14
CA PRO A 564 -1.62 13.46 -30.67
C PRO A 564 -0.28 14.18 -30.53
N GLY A 565 0.72 13.49 -29.98
CA GLY A 565 2.04 14.06 -29.72
C GLY A 565 2.06 15.27 -28.79
N GLY A 566 0.93 15.65 -28.18
CA GLY A 566 0.78 16.84 -27.37
C GLY A 566 0.55 18.14 -28.19
N GLU A 567 0.34 18.03 -29.51
CA GLU A 567 0.06 19.16 -30.39
C GLU A 567 -1.44 19.47 -30.44
N ILE A 568 -1.82 20.71 -30.19
CA ILE A 568 -3.23 21.16 -30.19
C ILE A 568 -3.35 22.52 -30.89
N THR A 569 -4.41 22.68 -31.68
CA THR A 569 -4.70 23.98 -32.33
C THR A 569 -5.37 24.93 -31.34
N PRO A 570 -5.25 26.26 -31.52
CA PRO A 570 -5.93 27.25 -30.69
C PRO A 570 -7.45 27.04 -30.62
N GLU A 571 -8.11 26.70 -31.74
CA GLU A 571 -9.57 26.45 -31.79
C GLU A 571 -9.95 25.24 -30.94
N LYS A 572 -9.21 24.15 -31.03
CA LYS A 572 -9.43 22.96 -30.19
C LYS A 572 -9.21 23.26 -28.70
N LEU A 573 -8.19 24.10 -28.38
CA LEU A 573 -7.93 24.50 -27.00
C LEU A 573 -9.08 25.35 -26.42
N ILE A 574 -9.65 26.27 -27.21
CA ILE A 574 -10.83 27.06 -26.86
C ILE A 574 -12.01 26.13 -26.59
N THR A 575 -12.31 25.20 -27.49
CA THR A 575 -13.40 24.23 -27.32
C THR A 575 -13.27 23.44 -26.00
N LEU A 576 -12.04 22.99 -25.63
CA LEU A 576 -11.85 22.32 -24.35
C LEU A 576 -12.19 23.21 -23.16
N GLY A 577 -11.83 24.49 -23.22
CA GLY A 577 -12.15 25.48 -22.20
C GLY A 577 -13.65 25.71 -22.07
N GLU A 578 -14.35 25.84 -23.20
CA GLU A 578 -15.80 26.04 -23.24
C GLU A 578 -16.57 24.84 -22.71
N VAL A 579 -16.22 23.63 -23.13
CA VAL A 579 -16.79 22.37 -22.64
C VAL A 579 -16.56 22.24 -21.13
N ALA A 580 -15.34 22.50 -20.65
CA ALA A 580 -15.04 22.43 -19.23
C ALA A 580 -15.86 23.43 -18.41
N LYS A 581 -16.03 24.67 -18.93
CA LYS A 581 -16.86 25.70 -18.29
C LYS A 581 -18.35 25.32 -18.28
N LYS A 582 -18.88 24.84 -19.40
CA LYS A 582 -20.29 24.45 -19.55
C LYS A 582 -20.68 23.33 -18.58
N PHE A 583 -19.86 22.29 -18.46
CA PHE A 583 -20.15 21.13 -17.61
C PHE A 583 -19.55 21.22 -16.20
N GLY A 584 -18.88 22.33 -15.86
CA GLY A 584 -18.26 22.56 -14.54
C GLY A 584 -17.10 21.58 -14.23
N LEU A 585 -16.32 21.20 -15.23
CA LEU A 585 -15.27 20.22 -15.11
C LEU A 585 -13.97 20.85 -14.60
N TYR A 586 -13.22 20.09 -13.79
CA TYR A 586 -11.88 20.46 -13.34
C TYR A 586 -10.87 20.14 -14.45
N THR A 587 -10.06 21.10 -14.84
CA THR A 587 -9.08 20.95 -15.91
C THR A 587 -7.67 20.78 -15.39
N LYS A 588 -6.88 19.89 -16.01
CA LYS A 588 -5.46 19.72 -15.69
C LYS A 588 -4.66 19.24 -16.88
N ILE A 589 -3.51 19.90 -17.14
CA ILE A 589 -2.46 19.34 -18.01
C ILE A 589 -1.74 18.26 -17.21
N THR A 590 -1.71 17.04 -17.75
CA THR A 590 -1.11 15.86 -17.10
C THR A 590 0.25 15.53 -17.67
N GLY A 591 1.06 14.72 -16.97
CA GLY A 591 2.41 14.35 -17.40
C GLY A 591 2.50 13.55 -18.71
N GLY A 592 1.37 13.14 -19.28
CA GLY A 592 1.26 12.50 -20.59
C GLY A 592 1.01 13.48 -21.74
N GLN A 593 1.24 14.79 -21.55
CA GLN A 593 0.95 15.83 -22.54
C GLN A 593 -0.52 15.85 -22.99
N ARG A 594 -1.43 15.70 -22.04
CA ARG A 594 -2.88 15.69 -22.26
C ARG A 594 -3.53 16.74 -21.39
N ILE A 595 -4.67 17.24 -21.83
CA ILE A 595 -5.57 18.06 -21.04
C ILE A 595 -6.71 17.14 -20.60
N ASP A 596 -6.69 16.76 -19.32
CA ASP A 596 -7.69 15.89 -18.72
C ASP A 596 -8.77 16.75 -18.07
N LEU A 597 -10.06 16.43 -18.35
CA LEU A 597 -11.24 17.06 -17.76
C LEU A 597 -11.81 16.10 -16.71
N PHE A 598 -11.97 16.56 -15.47
CA PHE A 598 -12.38 15.71 -14.36
C PHE A 598 -13.74 16.15 -13.80
N GLY A 599 -14.47 15.20 -13.24
CA GLY A 599 -15.69 15.49 -12.49
C GLY A 599 -16.99 15.32 -13.26
N ALA A 600 -16.97 14.75 -14.47
CA ALA A 600 -18.19 14.45 -15.24
C ALA A 600 -19.04 13.38 -14.53
N GLN A 601 -20.36 13.56 -14.51
CA GLN A 601 -21.30 12.50 -14.14
C GLN A 601 -21.52 11.54 -15.31
N LEU A 602 -21.94 10.31 -15.02
CA LEU A 602 -22.09 9.26 -16.03
C LEU A 602 -22.99 9.70 -17.20
N ASN A 603 -24.13 10.28 -16.90
CA ASN A 603 -25.11 10.73 -17.88
C ASN A 603 -24.70 11.99 -18.68
N GLN A 604 -23.69 12.74 -18.22
CA GLN A 604 -23.12 13.88 -18.95
C GLN A 604 -22.09 13.42 -20.00
N LEU A 605 -21.52 12.22 -19.89
CA LEU A 605 -20.46 11.77 -20.78
C LEU A 605 -20.84 11.83 -22.26
N PRO A 606 -22.00 11.30 -22.71
CA PRO A 606 -22.37 11.35 -24.13
C PRO A 606 -22.54 12.79 -24.65
N GLU A 607 -23.06 13.71 -23.85
CA GLU A 607 -23.22 15.12 -24.26
C GLU A 607 -21.86 15.82 -24.39
N ILE A 608 -20.95 15.58 -23.45
CA ILE A 608 -19.59 16.10 -23.50
C ILE A 608 -18.88 15.56 -24.75
N TRP A 609 -19.02 14.26 -25.05
CA TRP A 609 -18.39 13.67 -26.23
C TRP A 609 -19.00 14.16 -27.54
N GLU A 610 -20.28 14.46 -27.57
CA GLU A 610 -20.96 15.04 -28.75
C GLU A 610 -20.30 16.36 -29.16
N GLU A 611 -20.05 17.26 -28.20
CA GLU A 611 -19.38 18.53 -28.46
C GLU A 611 -17.92 18.35 -28.86
N LEU A 612 -17.19 17.46 -28.18
CA LEU A 612 -15.80 17.21 -28.47
C LEU A 612 -15.61 16.52 -29.83
N VAL A 613 -16.45 15.56 -30.19
CA VAL A 613 -16.42 14.87 -31.47
C VAL A 613 -16.79 15.83 -32.61
N ALA A 614 -17.76 16.72 -32.41
CA ALA A 614 -18.11 17.76 -33.38
C ALA A 614 -16.94 18.71 -33.68
N ALA A 615 -16.09 18.97 -32.66
CA ALA A 615 -14.85 19.75 -32.82
C ALA A 615 -13.65 18.92 -33.32
N GLY A 616 -13.85 17.67 -33.75
CA GLY A 616 -12.84 16.80 -34.31
C GLY A 616 -11.91 16.19 -33.28
N PHE A 617 -12.35 16.02 -32.02
CA PHE A 617 -11.65 15.21 -31.05
C PHE A 617 -12.09 13.75 -31.11
N GLU A 618 -11.20 12.86 -30.70
CA GLU A 618 -11.46 11.44 -30.46
C GLU A 618 -11.16 11.06 -29.01
N SER A 619 -11.59 9.87 -28.61
CA SER A 619 -11.17 9.29 -27.32
C SER A 619 -9.64 9.19 -27.23
N GLY A 620 -9.08 9.74 -26.16
CA GLY A 620 -7.64 9.59 -25.86
C GLY A 620 -7.27 8.23 -25.27
N HIS A 621 -8.24 7.30 -25.12
CA HIS A 621 -8.05 5.94 -24.54
C HIS A 621 -7.25 5.96 -23.23
N ALA A 622 -7.43 7.00 -22.40
CA ALA A 622 -6.73 7.14 -21.13
C ALA A 622 -7.30 6.22 -20.03
N TYR A 623 -8.18 5.30 -20.38
CA TYR A 623 -8.83 4.30 -19.56
C TYR A 623 -8.43 2.88 -19.98
N GLY A 624 -8.75 1.90 -19.19
CA GLY A 624 -8.52 0.49 -19.45
C GLY A 624 -7.05 0.12 -19.76
N LYS A 625 -6.89 -0.98 -20.48
CA LYS A 625 -5.60 -1.55 -20.88
C LYS A 625 -5.27 -1.23 -22.34
N ALA A 626 -5.23 0.06 -22.68
CA ALA A 626 -5.04 0.55 -24.03
C ALA A 626 -3.71 1.28 -24.19
N MET A 627 -3.38 1.55 -25.47
CA MET A 627 -2.31 2.46 -25.85
C MET A 627 -2.64 3.88 -25.37
N ARG A 628 -1.72 4.49 -24.67
CA ARG A 628 -1.80 5.88 -24.20
C ARG A 628 -1.22 6.86 -25.23
N THR A 629 -1.37 8.17 -24.97
CA THR A 629 -0.71 9.22 -25.73
C THR A 629 0.78 8.93 -25.91
N VAL A 630 1.31 9.18 -27.09
CA VAL A 630 2.74 9.15 -27.40
C VAL A 630 3.35 10.49 -27.01
N LYS A 631 4.15 10.52 -25.94
CA LYS A 631 4.82 11.74 -25.50
C LYS A 631 5.89 12.16 -26.50
N SER A 632 5.98 13.44 -26.87
CA SER A 632 7.03 13.98 -27.74
C SER A 632 7.84 15.09 -27.06
N CYS A 633 9.02 15.39 -27.58
CA CYS A 633 9.63 16.69 -27.43
C CYS A 633 9.31 17.54 -28.68
N VAL A 634 9.73 18.81 -28.68
CA VAL A 634 9.40 19.75 -29.77
C VAL A 634 10.17 19.50 -31.09
N GLY A 635 11.07 18.51 -31.14
CA GLY A 635 11.76 18.05 -32.36
C GLY A 635 12.68 19.05 -32.99
N SER A 636 13.16 18.71 -34.22
CA SER A 636 14.06 19.55 -34.99
C SER A 636 13.41 20.84 -35.48
N THR A 637 12.08 20.89 -35.57
CA THR A 637 11.34 22.09 -35.99
C THR A 637 11.54 23.28 -35.07
N TRP A 638 11.55 23.04 -33.73
CA TRP A 638 11.59 24.10 -32.71
C TRP A 638 12.83 24.06 -31.82
N CYS A 639 13.55 22.95 -31.78
CA CYS A 639 14.72 22.78 -30.92
C CYS A 639 16.01 22.79 -31.69
N ARG A 640 16.94 23.70 -31.35
CA ARG A 640 18.28 23.79 -31.98
C ARG A 640 19.13 22.50 -31.84
N TYR A 641 18.78 21.61 -30.93
CA TYR A 641 19.47 20.34 -30.70
C TYR A 641 18.74 19.14 -31.30
N GLY A 642 17.55 19.36 -31.85
CA GLY A 642 16.78 18.31 -32.50
C GLY A 642 17.43 17.86 -33.80
N VAL A 643 17.61 16.56 -33.95
CA VAL A 643 18.18 15.99 -35.19
C VAL A 643 17.11 15.36 -36.08
N GLN A 644 15.95 15.01 -35.54
CA GLN A 644 14.78 14.48 -36.20
C GLN A 644 13.51 15.19 -35.76
N ASP A 645 12.45 15.14 -36.59
CA ASP A 645 11.12 15.63 -36.23
C ASP A 645 10.38 14.63 -35.34
N SER A 646 10.60 14.74 -34.05
CA SER A 646 9.97 13.86 -33.04
C SER A 646 8.48 14.09 -32.88
N MET A 647 7.96 15.28 -33.18
CA MET A 647 6.55 15.59 -33.04
C MET A 647 5.74 14.92 -34.16
N ALA A 648 6.14 15.10 -35.41
CA ALA A 648 5.49 14.40 -36.51
C ALA A 648 5.52 12.88 -36.35
N PHE A 649 6.66 12.31 -35.92
CA PHE A 649 6.77 10.88 -35.71
C PHE A 649 5.94 10.39 -34.52
N ALA A 650 5.84 11.16 -33.44
CA ALA A 650 4.96 10.82 -32.29
C ALA A 650 3.48 10.84 -32.70
N ILE A 651 3.06 11.82 -33.52
CA ILE A 651 1.70 11.91 -34.07
C ILE A 651 1.42 10.67 -34.92
N LEU A 652 2.33 10.32 -35.84
CA LEU A 652 2.20 9.13 -36.67
C LEU A 652 2.02 7.85 -35.85
N LEU A 653 2.85 7.64 -34.81
CA LEU A 653 2.76 6.47 -33.95
C LEU A 653 1.46 6.47 -33.15
N GLU A 654 1.01 7.62 -32.63
CA GLU A 654 -0.23 7.70 -31.88
C GLU A 654 -1.46 7.44 -32.75
N GLU A 655 -1.51 8.01 -33.96
CA GLU A 655 -2.59 7.78 -34.90
C GLU A 655 -2.61 6.32 -35.40
N ARG A 656 -1.45 5.68 -35.57
CA ARG A 656 -1.35 4.29 -35.96
C ARG A 656 -1.86 3.33 -34.90
N TYR A 657 -1.50 3.55 -33.61
CA TYR A 657 -1.76 2.58 -32.52
C TYR A 657 -2.92 2.98 -31.61
N LYS A 658 -3.67 4.01 -31.96
CA LYS A 658 -4.86 4.43 -31.18
C LYS A 658 -5.88 3.30 -31.07
N GLY A 659 -6.45 3.12 -29.87
CA GLY A 659 -7.46 2.10 -29.59
C GLY A 659 -6.95 0.68 -29.40
N ILE A 660 -5.66 0.38 -29.63
CA ILE A 660 -5.10 -0.97 -29.41
C ILE A 660 -5.21 -1.36 -27.93
N ARG A 661 -5.77 -2.54 -27.70
CA ARG A 661 -5.85 -3.17 -26.38
C ARG A 661 -4.69 -4.15 -26.17
N ALA A 662 -4.18 -4.20 -24.93
CA ALA A 662 -3.01 -5.00 -24.57
C ALA A 662 -3.22 -5.65 -23.19
N PRO A 663 -2.39 -6.61 -22.76
CA PRO A 663 -2.45 -7.20 -21.44
C PRO A 663 -2.35 -6.18 -20.29
N HIS A 664 -1.63 -5.06 -20.52
CA HIS A 664 -1.54 -3.90 -19.64
C HIS A 664 -1.53 -2.60 -20.46
N LYS A 665 -1.77 -1.44 -19.80
CA LYS A 665 -1.64 -0.12 -20.46
C LYS A 665 -0.24 0.05 -21.04
N LEU A 666 -0.15 0.58 -22.25
CA LEU A 666 1.08 0.88 -22.97
C LEU A 666 1.36 2.38 -22.95
N LYS A 667 2.59 2.76 -22.67
CA LYS A 667 3.10 4.13 -22.71
C LYS A 667 4.28 4.20 -23.68
N SER A 668 4.36 5.26 -24.45
CA SER A 668 5.45 5.47 -25.39
C SER A 668 5.90 6.92 -25.44
N ALA A 669 7.05 7.15 -26.07
CA ALA A 669 7.58 8.48 -26.26
C ALA A 669 8.53 8.54 -27.45
N VAL A 670 8.68 9.75 -28.03
CA VAL A 670 9.61 10.05 -29.12
C VAL A 670 10.46 11.25 -28.72
N SER A 671 11.78 11.08 -28.70
CA SER A 671 12.76 12.16 -28.45
C SER A 671 13.54 12.50 -29.72
N GLY A 672 13.58 13.77 -30.08
CA GLY A 672 14.24 14.29 -31.28
C GLY A 672 15.77 14.33 -31.21
N CYS A 673 16.39 13.93 -30.12
CA CYS A 673 17.83 13.78 -29.92
C CYS A 673 18.16 13.01 -28.66
N MET A 674 19.44 12.71 -28.43
CA MET A 674 19.97 11.96 -27.28
C MET A 674 19.80 12.64 -25.93
N ARG A 675 19.32 13.89 -25.84
CA ARG A 675 18.97 14.55 -24.57
C ARG A 675 17.71 13.99 -23.90
N GLU A 676 16.92 13.25 -24.65
CA GLU A 676 15.83 12.40 -24.15
C GLU A 676 14.74 13.16 -23.37
N CYS A 677 14.39 14.39 -23.82
CA CYS A 677 13.41 15.25 -23.13
C CYS A 677 12.00 14.63 -23.03
N ALA A 678 11.65 13.65 -23.88
CA ALA A 678 10.37 12.94 -23.80
C ALA A 678 10.38 11.72 -22.86
N GLU A 679 11.48 11.41 -22.18
CA GLU A 679 11.63 10.31 -21.21
C GLU A 679 11.35 8.92 -21.83
N VAL A 680 11.90 8.65 -22.99
CA VAL A 680 11.73 7.40 -23.76
C VAL A 680 12.10 6.17 -22.93
N GLN A 681 13.25 6.22 -22.23
CA GLN A 681 13.77 5.07 -21.49
C GLN A 681 12.90 4.66 -20.29
N SER A 682 11.91 5.48 -19.93
CA SER A 682 10.93 5.15 -18.88
C SER A 682 9.60 4.60 -19.43
N LYS A 683 9.52 4.31 -20.73
CA LYS A 683 8.29 3.89 -21.42
C LYS A 683 8.31 2.42 -21.83
N ASP A 684 7.13 1.87 -22.09
CA ASP A 684 6.97 0.49 -22.56
C ASP A 684 7.69 0.25 -23.88
N PHE A 685 7.66 1.25 -24.75
CA PHE A 685 8.51 1.38 -25.93
C PHE A 685 8.68 2.86 -26.29
N GLY A 686 9.68 3.17 -27.11
CA GLY A 686 9.84 4.51 -27.65
C GLY A 686 11.13 4.65 -28.44
N VAL A 687 11.31 5.82 -29.04
CA VAL A 687 12.41 6.06 -29.97
C VAL A 687 13.18 7.32 -29.63
N ILE A 688 14.49 7.26 -29.81
CA ILE A 688 15.40 8.40 -29.66
C ILE A 688 16.07 8.62 -31.01
N ALA A 689 16.03 9.85 -31.51
CA ALA A 689 16.63 10.21 -32.76
C ALA A 689 18.18 10.22 -32.69
N SER A 690 18.81 9.75 -33.73
CA SER A 690 20.21 9.92 -34.06
C SER A 690 20.35 10.63 -35.41
N GLU A 691 21.56 11.03 -35.81
CA GLU A 691 21.81 11.63 -37.11
C GLU A 691 21.51 10.67 -38.28
N ARG A 692 21.54 9.35 -38.01
CA ARG A 692 21.32 8.30 -39.01
C ARG A 692 19.89 7.76 -39.05
N GLY A 693 19.01 8.18 -38.12
CA GLY A 693 17.63 7.69 -38.04
C GLY A 693 17.13 7.58 -36.61
N TRP A 694 16.46 6.47 -36.29
CA TRP A 694 15.81 6.23 -35.00
C TRP A 694 16.42 5.04 -34.28
N ASN A 695 16.61 5.17 -32.98
CA ASN A 695 16.97 4.10 -32.07
C ASN A 695 15.73 3.64 -31.28
N LEU A 696 15.31 2.40 -31.49
CA LEU A 696 14.11 1.83 -30.81
C LEU A 696 14.48 1.18 -29.48
N TYR A 697 13.82 1.64 -28.42
CA TYR A 697 13.95 1.12 -27.05
C TYR A 697 12.65 0.48 -26.60
N VAL A 698 12.74 -0.64 -25.86
CA VAL A 698 11.57 -1.40 -25.37
C VAL A 698 11.74 -1.87 -23.92
N GLY A 699 10.63 -2.15 -23.22
CA GLY A 699 10.62 -2.75 -21.90
C GLY A 699 10.93 -1.80 -20.75
N GLY A 700 10.80 -0.49 -20.91
CA GLY A 700 10.99 0.49 -19.86
C GLY A 700 9.76 0.63 -18.92
N ASN A 701 9.99 1.15 -17.74
CA ASN A 701 8.94 1.45 -16.75
C ASN A 701 9.34 2.60 -15.82
N GLY A 702 8.57 3.68 -15.79
CA GLY A 702 8.72 4.80 -14.85
C GLY A 702 7.79 4.70 -13.63
N GLY A 703 7.29 3.50 -13.28
CA GLY A 703 6.40 3.26 -12.13
C GLY A 703 7.14 2.92 -10.84
N THR A 704 6.46 2.20 -9.94
CA THR A 704 6.97 1.79 -8.61
C THR A 704 8.21 0.89 -8.65
N LYS A 705 8.43 0.19 -9.76
CA LYS A 705 9.67 -0.55 -10.05
C LYS A 705 10.25 0.06 -11.33
N PRO A 706 11.01 1.15 -11.25
CA PRO A 706 11.56 1.80 -12.44
C PRO A 706 12.57 0.87 -13.13
N ARG A 707 12.51 0.87 -14.46
CA ARG A 707 13.45 0.14 -15.30
C ARG A 707 13.71 0.97 -16.56
N HIS A 708 14.95 1.09 -16.97
CA HIS A 708 15.30 1.66 -18.26
C HIS A 708 14.89 0.70 -19.38
N ALA A 709 14.38 1.26 -20.47
CA ALA A 709 14.13 0.50 -21.67
C ALA A 709 15.45 0.05 -22.30
N GLU A 710 15.45 -1.12 -22.92
CA GLU A 710 16.62 -1.68 -23.59
C GLU A 710 16.58 -1.38 -25.09
N LEU A 711 17.73 -1.08 -25.66
CA LEU A 711 17.87 -0.84 -27.10
C LEU A 711 17.54 -2.12 -27.88
N LEU A 712 16.53 -2.08 -28.71
CA LEU A 712 16.15 -3.20 -29.57
C LEU A 712 16.89 -3.17 -30.92
N ALA A 713 16.90 -2.02 -31.57
CA ALA A 713 17.59 -1.79 -32.85
C ALA A 713 17.95 -0.30 -32.98
N SER A 714 18.99 -0.01 -33.72
CA SER A 714 19.53 1.34 -33.97
C SER A 714 19.54 1.73 -35.44
N ASP A 715 19.66 3.04 -35.67
CA ASP A 715 19.83 3.66 -37.01
C ASP A 715 18.74 3.26 -38.03
N LEU A 716 17.50 3.15 -37.53
CA LEU A 716 16.33 2.76 -38.33
C LEU A 716 15.77 3.96 -39.07
N ASP A 717 15.34 3.77 -40.32
CA ASP A 717 14.43 4.71 -40.94
C ASP A 717 13.03 4.62 -40.32
N SER A 718 12.15 5.57 -40.60
CA SER A 718 10.83 5.64 -39.96
C SER A 718 9.95 4.42 -40.26
N GLU A 719 10.02 3.86 -41.48
CA GLU A 719 9.24 2.70 -41.89
C GLU A 719 9.72 1.42 -41.19
N GLN A 720 11.04 1.21 -41.17
CA GLN A 720 11.66 0.10 -40.42
C GLN A 720 11.32 0.17 -38.95
N CYS A 721 11.37 1.36 -38.34
CA CYS A 721 11.03 1.57 -36.93
C CYS A 721 9.57 1.20 -36.65
N VAL A 722 8.61 1.67 -37.45
CA VAL A 722 7.20 1.32 -37.36
C VAL A 722 6.99 -0.19 -37.48
N ARG A 723 7.64 -0.83 -38.45
CA ARG A 723 7.54 -2.29 -38.67
C ARG A 723 8.02 -3.08 -37.48
N LEU A 724 9.13 -2.68 -36.82
CA LEU A 724 9.63 -3.34 -35.63
C LEU A 724 8.72 -3.08 -34.42
N ILE A 725 8.10 -1.91 -34.31
CA ILE A 725 7.11 -1.62 -33.28
C ILE A 725 5.85 -2.48 -33.46
N ASP A 726 5.36 -2.65 -34.69
CA ASP A 726 4.24 -3.54 -35.05
C ASP A 726 4.49 -4.96 -34.54
N ARG A 727 5.67 -5.51 -34.85
CA ARG A 727 6.08 -6.86 -34.45
C ARG A 727 6.20 -6.96 -32.90
N PHE A 728 6.84 -5.98 -32.26
CA PHE A 728 7.02 -5.93 -30.82
C PHE A 728 5.69 -5.93 -30.08
N LEU A 729 4.79 -5.00 -30.44
CA LEU A 729 3.49 -4.87 -29.80
C LEU A 729 2.65 -6.14 -29.97
N MET A 730 2.59 -6.70 -31.17
CA MET A 730 1.79 -7.88 -31.43
C MET A 730 2.38 -9.13 -30.75
N PHE A 731 3.70 -9.28 -30.71
CA PHE A 731 4.36 -10.36 -29.98
C PHE A 731 4.08 -10.27 -28.49
N TYR A 732 4.17 -9.06 -27.90
CA TYR A 732 3.79 -8.82 -26.51
C TYR A 732 2.30 -9.12 -26.23
N ILE A 733 1.39 -8.67 -27.10
CA ILE A 733 -0.06 -8.91 -26.95
C ILE A 733 -0.37 -10.40 -26.92
N ARG A 734 0.32 -11.21 -27.73
CA ARG A 734 0.12 -12.66 -27.84
C ARG A 734 0.73 -13.42 -26.67
N THR A 735 1.92 -13.06 -26.22
CA THR A 735 2.75 -13.86 -25.32
C THR A 735 2.75 -13.40 -23.88
N ALA A 736 2.36 -12.14 -23.56
CA ALA A 736 2.34 -11.65 -22.20
C ALA A 736 1.13 -12.18 -21.41
N ASP A 737 1.37 -12.54 -20.15
CA ASP A 737 0.32 -13.01 -19.26
C ASP A 737 -0.52 -11.84 -18.70
N LYS A 738 -1.54 -12.17 -17.90
CA LYS A 738 -2.50 -11.21 -17.33
C LYS A 738 -1.81 -10.10 -16.55
N LEU A 739 -2.20 -8.85 -16.82
CA LEU A 739 -1.71 -7.64 -16.12
C LEU A 739 -0.18 -7.46 -16.15
N MET A 740 0.52 -8.14 -17.02
CA MET A 740 1.97 -8.09 -17.13
C MET A 740 2.42 -6.86 -17.94
N ARG A 741 3.26 -5.99 -17.37
CA ARG A 741 3.90 -4.87 -18.09
C ARG A 741 4.99 -5.40 -19.01
N THR A 742 5.28 -4.64 -20.07
CA THR A 742 6.38 -4.96 -21.02
C THR A 742 7.73 -5.15 -20.34
N SER A 743 8.00 -4.37 -19.28
CA SER A 743 9.23 -4.49 -18.48
C SER A 743 9.34 -5.85 -17.77
N VAL A 744 8.25 -6.30 -17.12
CA VAL A 744 8.20 -7.59 -16.42
C VAL A 744 8.16 -8.75 -17.43
N TRP A 745 7.44 -8.56 -18.53
CA TRP A 745 7.39 -9.56 -19.60
C TRP A 745 8.77 -9.81 -20.21
N LEU A 746 9.52 -8.74 -20.51
CA LEU A 746 10.87 -8.84 -21.07
C LEU A 746 11.86 -9.49 -20.08
N GLU A 747 11.72 -9.22 -18.78
CA GLU A 747 12.50 -9.89 -17.72
C GLU A 747 12.26 -11.39 -17.65
N ARG A 748 11.02 -11.82 -17.90
CA ARG A 748 10.61 -13.23 -17.83
C ARG A 748 10.80 -13.97 -19.16
N LEU A 749 11.02 -13.24 -20.23
CA LEU A 749 11.28 -13.82 -21.55
C LEU A 749 12.63 -14.53 -21.52
N GLU A 750 12.66 -15.83 -21.77
CA GLU A 750 13.90 -16.61 -21.82
C GLU A 750 14.81 -16.03 -22.92
N GLY A 751 16.07 -15.72 -22.57
CA GLY A 751 16.99 -15.00 -23.46
C GLY A 751 16.76 -13.48 -23.54
N GLY A 752 15.75 -12.92 -22.85
CA GLY A 752 15.52 -11.47 -22.71
C GLY A 752 15.49 -10.71 -24.03
N ILE A 753 16.16 -9.54 -24.06
CA ILE A 753 16.24 -8.68 -25.27
C ILE A 753 16.98 -9.37 -26.44
N GLY A 754 17.89 -10.29 -26.16
CA GLY A 754 18.58 -11.08 -27.18
C GLY A 754 17.60 -11.95 -27.97
N HIS A 755 16.79 -12.74 -27.26
CA HIS A 755 15.74 -13.54 -27.88
C HIS A 755 14.72 -12.68 -28.64
N LEU A 756 14.33 -11.54 -28.03
CA LEU A 756 13.40 -10.63 -28.69
C LEU A 756 13.96 -10.08 -30.03
N ARG A 757 15.26 -9.76 -30.06
CA ARG A 757 15.94 -9.39 -31.34
C ARG A 757 15.92 -10.52 -32.36
N ASP A 758 16.19 -11.73 -31.92
CA ASP A 758 16.17 -12.90 -32.80
C ASP A 758 14.78 -13.13 -33.40
N VAL A 759 13.73 -13.00 -32.62
CA VAL A 759 12.34 -13.19 -33.07
C VAL A 759 11.87 -12.05 -33.99
N ILE A 760 11.99 -10.78 -33.57
CA ILE A 760 11.31 -9.68 -34.26
C ILE A 760 12.19 -8.89 -35.22
N VAL A 761 13.52 -8.91 -35.05
CA VAL A 761 14.45 -8.27 -35.99
C VAL A 761 14.96 -9.27 -37.00
N LYS A 762 15.42 -10.45 -36.54
CA LYS A 762 16.00 -11.47 -37.45
C LYS A 762 15.01 -12.48 -37.97
N ASP A 763 13.78 -12.51 -37.45
CA ASP A 763 12.70 -13.43 -37.84
C ASP A 763 13.08 -14.93 -37.73
N THR A 764 13.83 -15.31 -36.70
CA THR A 764 14.31 -16.70 -36.55
C THR A 764 13.20 -17.72 -36.38
N LEU A 765 12.01 -17.31 -35.96
CA LEU A 765 10.82 -18.15 -35.81
C LEU A 765 9.85 -18.08 -36.98
N GLY A 766 10.12 -17.25 -38.00
CA GLY A 766 9.24 -17.06 -39.15
C GLY A 766 7.88 -16.44 -38.84
N LEU A 767 7.77 -15.67 -37.77
CA LEU A 767 6.50 -15.11 -37.25
C LEU A 767 6.22 -13.69 -37.73
N CYS A 768 7.22 -12.96 -38.27
CA CYS A 768 7.10 -11.52 -38.47
C CYS A 768 5.98 -11.15 -39.47
N VAL A 769 5.82 -11.88 -40.55
CA VAL A 769 4.73 -11.64 -41.53
C VAL A 769 3.34 -11.78 -40.86
N GLN A 770 3.19 -12.78 -39.97
CA GLN A 770 1.93 -12.98 -39.27
C GLN A 770 1.68 -11.87 -38.23
N LEU A 771 2.72 -11.45 -37.50
CA LEU A 771 2.61 -10.37 -36.51
C LEU A 771 2.22 -9.04 -37.18
N GLU A 772 2.83 -8.70 -38.30
CA GLU A 772 2.50 -7.51 -39.10
C GLU A 772 1.07 -7.58 -39.65
N ARG A 773 0.63 -8.73 -40.14
CA ARG A 773 -0.74 -8.93 -40.65
C ARG A 773 -1.77 -8.73 -39.54
N ASP A 774 -1.53 -9.28 -38.36
CA ASP A 774 -2.46 -9.17 -37.25
C ASP A 774 -2.50 -7.74 -36.68
N MET A 775 -1.36 -7.05 -36.61
CA MET A 775 -1.31 -5.63 -36.28
C MET A 775 -2.10 -4.79 -37.26
N ARG A 776 -1.93 -5.04 -38.58
CA ARG A 776 -2.66 -4.33 -39.64
C ARG A 776 -4.18 -4.49 -39.45
N LYS A 777 -4.65 -5.71 -39.17
CA LYS A 777 -6.09 -5.94 -38.89
C LYS A 777 -6.60 -5.09 -37.74
N LEU A 778 -5.83 -4.97 -36.64
CA LEU A 778 -6.24 -4.15 -35.50
C LEU A 778 -6.28 -2.66 -35.85
N ILE A 779 -5.34 -2.18 -36.64
CA ILE A 779 -5.27 -0.78 -37.10
C ILE A 779 -6.45 -0.44 -38.01
N GLU A 780 -6.72 -1.29 -39.02
CA GLU A 780 -7.79 -1.11 -40.01
C GLU A 780 -9.19 -1.19 -39.36
N GLY A 781 -9.34 -1.92 -38.25
CA GLY A 781 -10.60 -2.07 -37.52
C GLY A 781 -10.88 -0.96 -36.52
N TYR A 782 -10.03 0.05 -36.38
CA TYR A 782 -10.22 1.12 -35.41
C TYR A 782 -11.47 1.93 -35.68
N GLN A 783 -12.26 2.16 -34.63
CA GLN A 783 -13.41 3.06 -34.59
C GLN A 783 -13.32 3.92 -33.33
N CYS A 784 -13.60 5.22 -33.44
CA CYS A 784 -13.70 6.07 -32.28
C CYS A 784 -14.95 5.68 -31.46
N GLU A 785 -14.72 5.17 -30.24
CA GLU A 785 -15.77 4.66 -29.35
C GLU A 785 -16.73 5.77 -28.91
N TRP A 786 -16.23 7.00 -28.69
CA TRP A 786 -17.08 8.15 -28.36
C TRP A 786 -18.03 8.49 -29.50
N ALA A 787 -17.50 8.54 -30.74
CA ALA A 787 -18.34 8.79 -31.90
C ALA A 787 -19.39 7.68 -32.12
N ALA A 788 -19.03 6.43 -31.81
CA ALA A 788 -19.97 5.30 -31.90
C ALA A 788 -21.11 5.41 -30.88
N VAL A 789 -20.85 5.88 -29.65
CA VAL A 789 -21.86 6.11 -28.62
C VAL A 789 -22.75 7.31 -28.98
N VAL A 790 -22.16 8.39 -29.45
CA VAL A 790 -22.92 9.61 -29.84
C VAL A 790 -23.91 9.32 -30.96
N LYS A 791 -23.53 8.48 -31.93
CA LYS A 791 -24.37 8.15 -33.11
C LYS A 791 -25.45 7.11 -32.85
N ASP A 792 -25.31 6.28 -31.81
CA ASP A 792 -26.21 5.15 -31.53
C ASP A 792 -27.03 5.40 -30.27
N PRO A 793 -28.36 5.65 -30.37
CA PRO A 793 -29.23 5.88 -29.24
C PRO A 793 -29.25 4.74 -28.19
N LEU A 794 -29.11 3.48 -28.64
CA LEU A 794 -29.10 2.32 -27.75
C LEU A 794 -27.80 2.28 -26.93
N ARG A 795 -26.68 2.62 -27.55
CA ARG A 795 -25.40 2.76 -26.84
C ARG A 795 -25.42 3.95 -25.89
N ARG A 796 -26.00 5.09 -26.30
CA ARG A 796 -26.15 6.30 -25.47
C ARG A 796 -26.98 6.03 -24.21
N ALA A 797 -28.06 5.24 -24.31
CA ALA A 797 -28.92 4.89 -23.19
C ALA A 797 -28.18 4.14 -22.06
N ARG A 798 -27.07 3.47 -22.35
CA ARG A 798 -26.24 2.76 -21.34
C ARG A 798 -25.56 3.70 -20.35
N PHE A 799 -25.48 4.99 -20.66
CA PHE A 799 -24.88 6.01 -19.81
C PHE A 799 -25.89 6.68 -18.86
N ALA A 800 -27.12 6.16 -18.76
CA ALA A 800 -28.06 6.58 -17.73
C ALA A 800 -27.48 6.28 -16.34
N HIS A 801 -27.48 7.28 -15.45
CA HIS A 801 -27.02 7.07 -14.07
C HIS A 801 -28.04 6.22 -13.30
N PHE A 802 -29.32 6.55 -13.40
CA PHE A 802 -30.44 5.78 -12.85
C PHE A 802 -31.31 5.24 -13.98
N ALA A 803 -31.70 3.98 -13.86
CA ALA A 803 -32.63 3.38 -14.85
C ALA A 803 -34.05 3.96 -14.78
N ASN A 804 -34.46 4.52 -13.65
CA ASN A 804 -35.79 5.02 -13.36
C ASN A 804 -35.86 6.52 -13.10
N SER A 805 -34.79 7.29 -13.34
CA SER A 805 -34.77 8.74 -13.14
C SER A 805 -33.73 9.39 -14.05
N ALA A 806 -34.08 10.55 -14.60
CA ALA A 806 -33.15 11.40 -15.38
C ALA A 806 -32.36 12.37 -14.50
N GLU A 807 -32.55 12.35 -13.18
CA GLU A 807 -31.89 13.29 -12.27
C GLU A 807 -30.38 13.02 -12.18
N LEU A 808 -29.65 14.11 -11.93
CA LEU A 808 -28.22 14.02 -11.59
C LEU A 808 -28.02 13.40 -10.20
N ASP A 809 -26.88 12.77 -10.00
CA ASP A 809 -26.48 12.28 -8.69
C ASP A 809 -26.08 13.45 -7.78
N THR A 810 -26.88 13.70 -6.75
CA THR A 810 -26.66 14.75 -5.75
C THR A 810 -25.86 14.25 -4.54
N SER A 811 -25.51 12.97 -4.48
CA SER A 811 -24.75 12.39 -3.37
C SER A 811 -23.29 12.86 -3.34
N VAL A 812 -22.76 13.34 -4.47
CA VAL A 812 -21.38 13.81 -4.59
C VAL A 812 -21.23 15.22 -4.04
N LYS A 813 -20.54 15.36 -2.91
CA LYS A 813 -20.19 16.68 -2.36
C LYS A 813 -19.01 17.26 -3.13
N LEU A 814 -19.21 18.43 -3.75
CA LEU A 814 -18.16 19.19 -4.43
C LEU A 814 -17.67 20.33 -3.53
N VAL A 815 -16.38 20.58 -3.55
CA VAL A 815 -15.73 21.74 -2.90
C VAL A 815 -15.00 22.55 -3.95
N GLU A 816 -14.93 23.84 -3.74
CA GLU A 816 -14.14 24.74 -4.59
C GLU A 816 -12.70 24.80 -4.09
N GLU A 817 -11.76 24.63 -4.99
CA GLU A 817 -10.32 24.74 -4.72
C GLU A 817 -9.61 25.28 -5.96
N ARG A 818 -8.81 26.31 -5.80
CA ARG A 818 -8.09 26.97 -6.91
C ARG A 818 -9.03 27.39 -8.06
N ALA A 819 -10.18 28.00 -7.70
CA ALA A 819 -11.25 28.42 -8.62
C ALA A 819 -11.82 27.29 -9.52
N GLN A 820 -11.71 26.04 -9.09
CA GLN A 820 -12.28 24.88 -9.77
C GLN A 820 -13.01 23.95 -8.80
N LYS A 821 -14.02 23.23 -9.27
CA LYS A 821 -14.80 22.29 -8.45
C LYS A 821 -14.14 20.91 -8.45
N ARG A 822 -13.94 20.34 -7.27
CA ARG A 822 -13.47 18.95 -7.09
C ARG A 822 -14.35 18.20 -6.08
N PRO A 823 -14.37 16.85 -6.10
CA PRO A 823 -14.98 16.09 -5.03
C PRO A 823 -14.33 16.41 -3.67
N ALA A 824 -15.17 16.50 -2.64
CA ALA A 824 -14.69 16.58 -1.27
C ALA A 824 -13.79 15.38 -0.94
N ASP A 825 -12.92 15.55 0.05
CA ASP A 825 -12.11 14.44 0.52
C ASP A 825 -13.00 13.34 1.11
N TRP A 826 -12.57 12.08 0.93
CA TRP A 826 -13.28 10.99 1.58
C TRP A 826 -13.32 11.23 3.09
N PRO A 827 -14.44 10.95 3.76
CA PRO A 827 -14.49 11.04 5.21
C PRO A 827 -13.34 10.19 5.77
N LYS A 828 -12.62 10.74 6.75
CA LYS A 828 -11.60 10.01 7.49
C LYS A 828 -12.30 8.75 7.99
N GLN A 829 -11.74 7.57 7.69
CA GLN A 829 -12.36 6.25 7.83
C GLN A 829 -13.29 6.17 9.04
N THR A 830 -14.59 6.14 8.79
CA THR A 830 -15.58 5.75 9.77
C THR A 830 -15.44 4.25 10.00
N ARG A 831 -15.31 3.84 11.25
CA ARG A 831 -15.28 2.42 11.62
C ARG A 831 -16.66 1.85 11.45
N PHE A 832 -16.75 0.75 10.71
CA PHE A 832 -17.90 -0.13 10.86
C PHE A 832 -17.67 -0.96 12.13
N GLY A 833 -18.64 -0.92 13.07
CA GLY A 833 -18.65 -1.79 14.24
C GLY A 833 -18.56 -3.25 13.80
N LYS A 834 -17.86 -4.08 14.57
CA LYS A 834 -17.83 -5.52 14.37
C LYS A 834 -19.27 -6.05 14.33
N GLY A 835 -19.68 -6.56 13.15
CA GLY A 835 -20.65 -7.65 13.07
C GLY A 835 -22.07 -7.41 13.56
N ASP A 836 -22.51 -6.17 13.77
CA ASP A 836 -23.93 -5.93 13.97
C ASP A 836 -24.63 -6.27 12.65
N LYS A 837 -25.33 -7.41 12.67
CA LYS A 837 -26.34 -7.69 11.68
C LYS A 837 -27.18 -6.43 11.59
N LEU A 838 -27.28 -5.81 10.41
CA LEU A 838 -28.32 -4.83 10.13
C LEU A 838 -29.64 -5.52 10.45
N ARG A 839 -30.02 -5.54 11.73
CA ARG A 839 -31.35 -5.91 12.17
C ARG A 839 -32.21 -4.73 11.77
N LEU A 840 -32.71 -4.79 10.54
CA LEU A 840 -33.85 -3.97 10.16
C LEU A 840 -34.90 -4.21 11.23
N PRO A 841 -35.38 -3.19 11.96
CA PRO A 841 -36.54 -3.37 12.81
C PRO A 841 -37.65 -4.00 11.98
N THR A 842 -38.57 -4.72 12.59
CA THR A 842 -39.75 -5.31 11.95
C THR A 842 -40.63 -4.17 11.44
N VAL A 843 -40.19 -3.52 10.37
CA VAL A 843 -40.90 -2.44 9.69
C VAL A 843 -41.70 -3.06 8.54
N GLN A 844 -42.90 -2.63 8.36
CA GLN A 844 -43.78 -3.07 7.27
C GLN A 844 -43.09 -2.79 5.93
N LYS A 845 -42.66 -3.83 5.22
CA LYS A 845 -42.07 -3.78 3.90
C LYS A 845 -43.17 -3.99 2.86
N ARG A 846 -42.96 -3.43 1.67
CA ARG A 846 -43.86 -3.61 0.53
C ARG A 846 -43.06 -3.88 -0.74
N TRP A 847 -43.64 -4.60 -1.67
CA TRP A 847 -43.10 -4.76 -3.01
C TRP A 847 -43.25 -3.48 -3.82
N VAL A 848 -42.12 -2.87 -4.19
CA VAL A 848 -42.06 -1.62 -4.92
C VAL A 848 -41.64 -1.88 -6.36
N PRO A 849 -42.42 -1.53 -7.39
CA PRO A 849 -41.97 -1.58 -8.77
C PRO A 849 -40.91 -0.49 -9.00
N LEU A 850 -39.73 -0.86 -9.51
CA LEU A 850 -38.64 0.08 -9.67
C LEU A 850 -38.27 0.36 -11.13
N VAL A 851 -38.25 -0.67 -12.00
CA VAL A 851 -37.78 -0.53 -13.37
C VAL A 851 -38.25 -1.71 -14.23
N GLU A 852 -38.29 -1.53 -15.54
CA GLU A 852 -38.50 -2.62 -16.51
C GLU A 852 -37.29 -3.55 -16.52
N ALA A 853 -37.51 -4.85 -16.61
CA ALA A 853 -36.45 -5.86 -16.56
C ALA A 853 -35.41 -5.69 -17.69
N ASP A 854 -35.86 -5.26 -18.86
CA ASP A 854 -35.00 -5.05 -20.04
C ASP A 854 -34.06 -3.83 -19.90
N ALA A 855 -34.36 -2.90 -18.98
CA ALA A 855 -33.49 -1.78 -18.68
C ALA A 855 -32.26 -2.18 -17.84
N VAL A 856 -32.27 -3.39 -17.22
CA VAL A 856 -31.15 -3.90 -16.44
C VAL A 856 -30.27 -4.79 -17.32
N PRO A 857 -28.99 -4.44 -17.52
CA PRO A 857 -28.09 -5.21 -18.39
C PRO A 857 -27.99 -6.68 -17.98
N ARG A 858 -28.05 -7.59 -18.95
CA ARG A 858 -27.83 -9.03 -18.72
C ARG A 858 -26.40 -9.27 -18.23
N ASP A 859 -26.25 -10.07 -17.18
CA ASP A 859 -24.99 -10.31 -16.47
C ASP A 859 -24.27 -9.02 -16.02
N GLY A 860 -25.06 -8.01 -15.65
CA GLY A 860 -24.61 -6.70 -15.22
C GLY A 860 -25.53 -6.06 -14.19
N GLY A 861 -25.23 -4.82 -13.83
CA GLY A 861 -26.02 -4.02 -12.88
C GLY A 861 -26.27 -2.60 -13.33
N ILE A 862 -27.30 -1.98 -12.73
CA ILE A 862 -27.65 -0.57 -12.90
C ILE A 862 -28.14 0.02 -11.57
N ALA A 863 -27.97 1.33 -11.40
CA ALA A 863 -28.50 2.03 -10.24
C ALA A 863 -29.98 2.42 -10.46
N VAL A 864 -30.76 2.38 -9.39
CA VAL A 864 -32.12 2.90 -9.35
C VAL A 864 -32.32 3.81 -8.15
N LYS A 865 -33.19 4.79 -8.29
CA LYS A 865 -33.50 5.75 -7.26
C LYS A 865 -34.80 5.35 -6.52
N TYR A 866 -34.77 5.39 -5.19
CA TYR A 866 -35.93 5.20 -4.34
C TYR A 866 -35.94 6.25 -3.23
N GLY A 867 -36.79 7.31 -3.44
CA GLY A 867 -36.62 8.53 -2.65
C GLY A 867 -35.24 9.17 -2.84
N LYS A 868 -34.49 9.37 -1.74
CA LYS A 868 -33.10 9.84 -1.78
C LYS A 868 -32.07 8.71 -1.81
N VAL A 869 -32.53 7.46 -1.68
CA VAL A 869 -31.66 6.30 -1.62
C VAL A 869 -31.31 5.80 -3.01
N GLN A 870 -30.07 5.38 -3.21
CA GLN A 870 -29.62 4.67 -4.41
C GLN A 870 -29.50 3.16 -4.12
N LEU A 871 -30.17 2.35 -4.92
CA LEU A 871 -30.07 0.90 -4.91
C LEU A 871 -29.36 0.42 -6.18
N ALA A 872 -28.69 -0.71 -6.07
CA ALA A 872 -28.09 -1.42 -7.20
C ALA A 872 -28.93 -2.66 -7.51
N LEU A 873 -29.41 -2.76 -8.74
CA LEU A 873 -30.11 -3.92 -9.28
C LEU A 873 -29.16 -4.70 -10.18
N PHE A 874 -29.16 -6.03 -10.06
CA PHE A 874 -28.35 -6.91 -10.85
C PHE A 874 -29.20 -8.01 -11.50
N ASN A 875 -29.07 -8.13 -12.82
CA ASN A 875 -29.61 -9.24 -13.60
C ASN A 875 -28.50 -10.25 -13.86
N PHE A 876 -28.43 -11.29 -13.05
CA PHE A 876 -27.47 -12.37 -13.25
C PHE A 876 -28.08 -13.41 -14.21
N ALA A 877 -28.23 -13.02 -15.48
CA ALA A 877 -28.97 -13.77 -16.50
C ALA A 877 -28.37 -15.16 -16.75
N SER A 878 -27.03 -15.31 -16.73
CA SER A 878 -26.37 -16.61 -16.88
C SER A 878 -26.65 -17.58 -15.73
N ARG A 879 -27.14 -17.05 -14.59
CA ARG A 879 -27.55 -17.82 -13.41
C ARG A 879 -29.06 -17.90 -13.25
N GLY A 880 -29.81 -17.13 -14.05
CA GLY A 880 -31.26 -17.04 -13.93
C GLY A 880 -31.75 -16.36 -12.64
N GLN A 881 -30.95 -15.49 -12.03
CA GLN A 881 -31.22 -14.87 -10.74
C GLN A 881 -31.10 -13.37 -10.77
N TRP A 882 -31.86 -12.71 -9.89
CA TRP A 882 -31.88 -11.28 -9.70
C TRP A 882 -31.47 -10.93 -8.29
N TYR A 883 -30.77 -9.80 -8.15
CA TYR A 883 -30.33 -9.31 -6.85
C TYR A 883 -30.51 -7.80 -6.73
N ALA A 884 -30.79 -7.33 -5.51
CA ALA A 884 -30.84 -5.91 -5.18
C ALA A 884 -30.00 -5.64 -3.94
N THR A 885 -29.16 -4.61 -3.99
CA THR A 885 -28.33 -4.19 -2.88
C THR A 885 -28.34 -2.67 -2.73
N GLN A 886 -27.79 -2.14 -1.65
CA GLN A 886 -27.40 -0.73 -1.63
C GLN A 886 -26.40 -0.44 -2.75
N ASN A 887 -26.41 0.77 -3.32
CA ASN A 887 -25.43 1.17 -4.35
C ASN A 887 -24.11 1.66 -3.74
N MET A 888 -24.10 2.02 -2.46
CA MET A 888 -22.95 2.55 -1.75
C MET A 888 -21.95 1.43 -1.38
N CYS A 889 -20.70 1.61 -1.82
CA CYS A 889 -19.60 0.78 -1.36
C CYS A 889 -19.17 1.19 0.07
N PRO A 890 -19.26 0.31 1.07
CA PRO A 890 -19.02 0.67 2.47
C PRO A 890 -17.56 1.07 2.76
N HIS A 891 -16.61 0.74 1.88
CA HIS A 891 -15.20 1.03 2.08
C HIS A 891 -14.87 2.54 2.03
N LYS A 892 -15.48 3.31 1.12
CA LYS A 892 -15.26 4.76 0.95
C LYS A 892 -16.55 5.57 0.77
N GLN A 893 -17.70 4.93 0.91
CA GLN A 893 -19.03 5.52 0.82
C GLN A 893 -19.41 6.09 -0.57
N ASP A 894 -18.71 5.66 -1.62
CA ASP A 894 -19.05 6.06 -2.99
C ASP A 894 -20.20 5.20 -3.57
N MET A 895 -21.12 5.82 -4.31
CA MET A 895 -22.29 5.19 -4.93
C MET A 895 -21.92 4.51 -6.26
N VAL A 896 -21.31 3.33 -6.21
CA VAL A 896 -20.66 2.73 -7.40
C VAL A 896 -20.89 1.23 -7.59
N LEU A 897 -21.53 0.51 -6.66
CA LEU A 897 -21.65 -0.96 -6.74
C LEU A 897 -22.41 -1.43 -7.97
N ALA A 898 -23.43 -0.72 -8.40
CA ALA A 898 -24.20 -1.02 -9.61
C ALA A 898 -23.34 -1.09 -10.89
N ARG A 899 -22.17 -0.44 -10.88
CA ARG A 899 -21.23 -0.39 -12.01
C ARG A 899 -20.16 -1.48 -11.93
N GLY A 900 -20.21 -2.33 -10.88
CA GLY A 900 -19.28 -3.41 -10.67
C GLY A 900 -19.49 -4.60 -11.61
N ILE A 901 -18.47 -5.44 -11.73
CA ILE A 901 -18.57 -6.71 -12.43
C ILE A 901 -19.20 -7.74 -11.49
N ILE A 902 -20.25 -8.39 -11.94
CA ILE A 902 -20.83 -9.54 -11.24
C ILE A 902 -20.25 -10.85 -11.72
N GLY A 903 -20.28 -11.86 -10.87
CA GLY A 903 -19.77 -13.19 -11.15
C GLY A 903 -19.98 -14.09 -9.94
N ASP A 904 -19.20 -15.16 -9.85
CA ASP A 904 -19.24 -16.04 -8.69
C ASP A 904 -17.84 -16.28 -8.09
N HIS A 905 -17.83 -16.77 -6.87
CA HIS A 905 -16.67 -17.26 -6.15
C HIS A 905 -17.08 -18.50 -5.38
N GLU A 906 -16.49 -19.65 -5.75
CA GLU A 906 -16.90 -20.93 -5.19
C GLU A 906 -18.42 -21.15 -5.24
N GLY A 907 -19.05 -20.74 -6.35
CA GLY A 907 -20.49 -20.83 -6.57
C GLY A 907 -21.34 -19.77 -5.87
N LYS A 908 -20.78 -18.89 -5.03
CA LYS A 908 -21.49 -17.76 -4.39
C LYS A 908 -21.56 -16.57 -5.35
N PRO A 909 -22.75 -16.01 -5.59
CA PRO A 909 -22.90 -14.85 -6.45
C PRO A 909 -22.25 -13.62 -5.80
N LYS A 910 -21.48 -12.86 -6.57
CA LYS A 910 -20.77 -11.68 -6.05
C LYS A 910 -20.80 -10.48 -6.99
N VAL A 911 -20.58 -9.31 -6.43
CA VAL A 911 -20.21 -8.08 -7.15
C VAL A 911 -18.83 -7.59 -6.69
N ALA A 912 -18.00 -7.17 -7.63
CA ALA A 912 -16.72 -6.53 -7.35
C ALA A 912 -16.86 -5.01 -7.46
N CYS A 913 -16.55 -4.27 -6.37
CA CYS A 913 -16.54 -2.82 -6.38
C CYS A 913 -15.55 -2.28 -7.43
N PRO A 914 -15.98 -1.41 -8.37
CA PRO A 914 -15.13 -0.96 -9.47
C PRO A 914 -13.93 -0.12 -9.01
N GLN A 915 -14.08 0.64 -7.92
CA GLN A 915 -13.01 1.52 -7.41
C GLN A 915 -12.00 0.78 -6.54
N HIS A 916 -12.48 -0.06 -5.60
CA HIS A 916 -11.65 -0.59 -4.52
C HIS A 916 -11.36 -2.09 -4.68
N LYS A 917 -11.95 -2.73 -5.70
CA LYS A 917 -11.82 -4.18 -5.99
C LYS A 917 -12.25 -5.09 -4.81
N LYS A 918 -13.04 -4.55 -3.86
CA LYS A 918 -13.65 -5.33 -2.79
C LYS A 918 -14.83 -6.10 -3.36
N THR A 919 -14.95 -7.37 -2.98
CA THR A 919 -16.02 -8.26 -3.45
C THR A 919 -17.04 -8.50 -2.36
N PHE A 920 -18.33 -8.43 -2.72
CA PHE A 920 -19.45 -8.62 -1.81
C PHE A 920 -20.37 -9.70 -2.38
N ALA A 921 -20.82 -10.62 -1.53
CA ALA A 921 -21.85 -11.59 -1.87
C ALA A 921 -23.17 -10.88 -2.16
N LEU A 922 -23.84 -11.21 -3.25
CA LEU A 922 -25.09 -10.56 -3.68
C LEU A 922 -26.31 -11.05 -2.88
N ASP A 923 -26.23 -12.26 -2.33
CA ASP A 923 -27.29 -12.88 -1.51
C ASP A 923 -27.19 -12.47 -0.03
N THR A 924 -25.99 -12.52 0.56
CA THR A 924 -25.80 -12.26 2.00
C THR A 924 -25.28 -10.87 2.31
N GLY A 925 -24.70 -10.17 1.35
CA GLY A 925 -24.03 -8.88 1.51
C GLY A 925 -22.67 -8.93 2.18
N GLU A 926 -22.13 -10.10 2.51
CA GLU A 926 -20.83 -10.26 3.17
C GLU A 926 -19.66 -9.87 2.26
N CYS A 927 -18.62 -9.30 2.83
CA CYS A 927 -17.38 -9.01 2.12
C CYS A 927 -16.56 -10.29 1.94
N LEU A 928 -16.42 -10.74 0.70
CA LEU A 928 -15.63 -11.93 0.35
C LEU A 928 -14.12 -11.65 0.28
N SER A 929 -13.70 -10.39 0.44
CA SER A 929 -12.29 -9.98 0.45
C SER A 929 -11.66 -10.06 1.85
N GLY A 930 -12.33 -10.64 2.85
CA GLY A 930 -11.83 -10.89 4.21
C GLY A 930 -11.85 -9.68 5.15
N GLU A 931 -12.53 -8.60 4.79
CA GLU A 931 -12.72 -7.44 5.66
C GLU A 931 -14.07 -7.49 6.38
N PRO A 932 -14.20 -6.91 7.57
CA PRO A 932 -15.46 -6.88 8.33
C PRO A 932 -16.43 -5.84 7.78
N LEU A 933 -16.67 -5.88 6.46
CA LEU A 933 -17.58 -4.99 5.74
C LEU A 933 -18.80 -5.78 5.28
N ARG A 934 -19.95 -5.11 5.17
CA ARG A 934 -21.18 -5.69 4.68
C ARG A 934 -21.98 -4.68 3.87
N ILE A 935 -22.74 -5.14 2.89
CA ILE A 935 -23.73 -4.35 2.14
C ILE A 935 -25.14 -4.82 2.47
N GLY A 936 -26.12 -3.89 2.43
CA GLY A 936 -27.53 -4.22 2.54
C GLY A 936 -28.02 -4.93 1.29
N THR A 937 -28.74 -6.05 1.48
CA THR A 937 -29.39 -6.83 0.40
C THR A 937 -30.91 -6.83 0.58
N PHE A 938 -31.65 -6.87 -0.52
CA PHE A 938 -33.12 -6.78 -0.54
C PHE A 938 -33.70 -7.89 -1.40
N ALA A 939 -34.88 -8.41 -1.01
CA ALA A 939 -35.57 -9.40 -1.82
C ALA A 939 -36.05 -8.79 -3.15
N VAL A 940 -35.89 -9.55 -4.24
CA VAL A 940 -36.24 -9.12 -5.61
C VAL A 940 -37.14 -10.15 -6.25
N GLN A 941 -38.14 -9.71 -7.01
CA GLN A 941 -38.91 -10.52 -7.91
C GLN A 941 -39.17 -9.78 -9.23
N VAL A 942 -39.32 -10.53 -10.31
CA VAL A 942 -39.71 -10.00 -11.60
C VAL A 942 -41.12 -10.51 -11.94
N ASN A 943 -42.05 -9.61 -12.18
CA ASN A 943 -43.40 -9.96 -12.53
C ASN A 943 -43.86 -9.10 -13.73
N ARG A 944 -44.36 -9.76 -14.79
CA ARG A 944 -44.81 -9.12 -16.04
C ARG A 944 -43.79 -8.14 -16.63
N GLY A 945 -42.51 -8.50 -16.59
CA GLY A 945 -41.43 -7.66 -17.12
C GLY A 945 -40.99 -6.48 -16.25
N ILE A 946 -41.55 -6.33 -15.04
CA ILE A 946 -41.16 -5.29 -14.09
C ILE A 946 -40.40 -5.91 -12.91
N VAL A 947 -39.33 -5.26 -12.50
CA VAL A 947 -38.52 -5.62 -11.33
C VAL A 947 -39.09 -4.98 -10.08
N TYR A 948 -39.54 -5.81 -9.14
CA TYR A 948 -40.01 -5.40 -7.82
C TYR A 948 -38.94 -5.71 -6.75
N VAL A 949 -38.80 -4.77 -5.80
CA VAL A 949 -37.91 -4.97 -4.63
C VAL A 949 -38.73 -4.78 -3.36
N GLU A 950 -38.51 -5.64 -2.37
CA GLU A 950 -39.19 -5.56 -1.07
C GLU A 950 -38.48 -4.53 -0.17
N LEU A 951 -39.10 -3.34 -0.02
CA LEU A 951 -38.50 -2.18 0.64
C LEU A 951 -39.44 -1.59 1.73
N PRO A 952 -38.84 -1.02 2.81
CA PRO A 952 -39.60 -0.14 3.72
C PRO A 952 -39.88 1.21 3.03
N ALA A 953 -40.59 2.12 3.71
CA ALA A 953 -40.77 3.49 3.21
C ALA A 953 -39.39 4.17 2.98
N PRO A 954 -39.28 5.07 1.94
CA PRO A 954 -37.98 5.65 1.56
C PRO A 954 -37.24 6.35 2.70
N GLU A 955 -37.98 7.08 3.56
CA GLU A 955 -37.42 7.84 4.68
C GLU A 955 -36.84 6.90 5.75
N LEU A 956 -37.47 5.76 5.97
CA LEU A 956 -36.97 4.75 6.90
C LEU A 956 -35.77 4.04 6.34
N LEU A 957 -35.72 3.76 5.03
CA LEU A 957 -34.58 3.16 4.37
C LEU A 957 -33.38 4.12 4.37
N GLU A 958 -33.61 5.40 4.10
CA GLU A 958 -32.60 6.45 4.19
C GLU A 958 -32.00 6.51 5.60
N ALA A 959 -32.84 6.58 6.62
CA ALA A 959 -32.41 6.62 8.02
C ALA A 959 -31.63 5.36 8.43
N GLN A 960 -32.00 4.19 7.91
CA GLN A 960 -31.29 2.92 8.20
C GLN A 960 -29.93 2.87 7.54
N LEU A 961 -29.83 3.27 6.27
CA LEU A 961 -28.55 3.31 5.54
C LEU A 961 -27.67 4.46 6.04
N CYS A 962 -28.26 5.58 6.49
CA CYS A 962 -27.54 6.68 7.14
C CYS A 962 -27.12 6.35 8.56
N ARG A 963 -27.90 5.66 9.39
CA ARG A 963 -27.51 5.26 10.75
C ARG A 963 -26.38 4.23 10.75
N ALA A 964 -26.38 3.33 9.81
CA ALA A 964 -25.22 2.47 9.57
C ALA A 964 -23.94 3.27 9.25
N ASN A 965 -24.09 4.55 8.86
CA ASN A 965 -23.00 5.48 8.56
C ASN A 965 -22.80 6.56 9.63
N GLN A 966 -23.81 6.86 10.48
CA GLN A 966 -23.83 7.99 11.43
C GLN A 966 -23.54 7.61 12.89
N GLU A 967 -23.43 6.36 13.26
CA GLU A 967 -22.86 6.01 14.59
C GLU A 967 -21.40 6.49 14.76
N CYS A 968 -20.89 7.21 13.74
CA CYS A 968 -19.60 7.88 13.77
C CYS A 968 -19.65 9.42 13.93
N ASP A 969 -20.81 10.08 13.72
CA ASP A 969 -20.91 11.55 13.81
C ASP A 969 -21.69 12.05 15.05
N SER A 970 -22.26 11.18 15.89
CA SER A 970 -23.11 11.58 17.02
C SER A 970 -22.37 12.03 18.29
N ASN A 971 -21.03 12.18 18.25
CA ASN A 971 -20.26 12.77 19.34
C ASN A 971 -19.83 14.23 19.08
N GLN A 972 -20.46 14.93 18.12
CA GLN A 972 -20.18 16.36 17.87
C GLN A 972 -21.42 17.28 18.01
N ALA A 973 -22.52 16.80 18.60
CA ALA A 973 -23.70 17.64 18.89
C ALA A 973 -24.16 17.47 20.35
N ALA A 974 -23.25 17.57 21.29
CA ALA A 974 -23.51 17.81 22.68
C ALA A 974 -22.29 18.49 23.30
N GLU A 975 -22.12 19.76 22.99
CA GLU A 975 -21.65 20.90 23.76
C GLU A 975 -21.68 22.15 22.88
#